data_fa4a2188938e796852cf13f780eb073e
#
_entry.id   fa4a2188938e796852cf13f780eb073e
#
_cell.length_a   1.000
_cell.length_b   1.000
_cell.length_c   1.000
_cell.angle_alpha   90.00
_cell.angle_beta   90.00
_cell.angle_gamma   90.00
#
_symmetry.space_group_name_H-M   'P 1'
#
loop_
_entity.id
_entity.type
_entity.pdbx_description
1 polymer ?
#
loop_
_entity_poly.entity_id
_entity_poly.type
_entity_poly.pdbx_seq_one_letter_code
_entity_poly.pdbx_strand_id
1 'polypeptide(L)'
;MQASEQPIVRDIVLIGGGHSHVGVLKRFGMRPEPGLRLTLICTDIETPYSGMLPGYVAGHYSHDEVHIDLGRLAMFAGARMYHDEVIGIDRTNGKVRCRGRPPVPYDRLSINIGSTPQLGGVPGATENVVPVKPIHRFNQRWLDLLDRVRHHADGLLRIAVVGAGAGGVELALAMQYRLRGEVQALGRDPALLEFHLLSAEDTILPTHNASVRQRFMQVLVERGVVLHLSCEVTRVNPGRLLCANGTVLDADEIMWVTQAGGAPWLQSTGLALDASGFVIVNDCLQSVSDPDIFAAGDIAAMQNHRLEKAGVFAVRQGRPLADNLRLSVRGQPLKPYRPQRRWLALISTGDQYAVASRGAIGFAGAWVWRWKDWIDRRFMRKFSEFPDMDEQSESNSKPDSNQLALSQEESLQAISAIAMRCGGCGAKVGATVLSRALSNLAVVDRDDVLIGLHSPDDAAVVRVPPGKAMVHSVDFFRAFVDDPYVFGKVAANHALGDIFAMGGEAQSATAIATVPPGLEAKVEDLLFQMMTGAVEVLNEAGCALVGGHTGEGRELALGFAINGLIDDDLALVMRKGGMQPGDKLILTKPIGTGTLFAANNRLAAKGRWIDAALRSMVLSNRQGAQALREHGVTACTDLTGFGLLGHLVEMTKPSGVDAEISLSALPLLDGALETVAAGILSSLQPANVRLRRALRNQAAYADHPRYPLIFDPQTAGGLLASVPAERVESCVARLRALGYVQTAVIGRILPQGDAAEPIVLID
;
A
#
# COMPACT_ATOMS: atom_id res chain seq x y z
N MET A 1 11.48 5.37 -12.65
CA MET A 1 10.44 5.60 -13.70
C MET A 1 11.14 5.77 -15.03
N GLN A 2 10.90 4.87 -15.98
CA GLN A 2 11.25 5.16 -17.37
C GLN A 2 10.19 6.13 -17.90
N ALA A 3 10.58 7.35 -18.21
CA ALA A 3 9.70 8.30 -18.88
C ALA A 3 9.30 7.68 -20.23
N SER A 4 8.02 7.38 -20.41
CA SER A 4 7.51 6.93 -21.70
C SER A 4 7.79 8.01 -22.75
N GLU A 5 8.48 7.68 -23.81
CA GLU A 5 8.70 8.62 -24.94
C GLU A 5 7.39 8.97 -25.65
N GLN A 6 6.32 8.23 -25.39
CA GLN A 6 5.01 8.44 -25.99
C GLN A 6 4.02 9.01 -24.95
N PRO A 7 3.19 10.00 -25.36
CA PRO A 7 2.17 10.57 -24.49
C PRO A 7 1.13 9.52 -24.11
N ILE A 8 0.62 9.59 -22.89
CA ILE A 8 -0.47 8.73 -22.41
C ILE A 8 -1.77 9.17 -23.10
N VAL A 9 -2.42 8.24 -23.78
CA VAL A 9 -3.65 8.47 -24.52
C VAL A 9 -4.83 7.64 -24.04
N ARG A 10 -4.57 6.54 -23.31
CA ARG A 10 -5.63 5.67 -22.74
C ARG A 10 -5.30 5.26 -21.31
N ASP A 11 -6.35 5.13 -20.50
CA ASP A 11 -6.30 4.66 -19.11
C ASP A 11 -7.07 3.36 -18.95
N ILE A 12 -6.40 2.34 -18.43
CA ILE A 12 -7.06 1.15 -17.89
C ILE A 12 -6.96 1.20 -16.35
N VAL A 13 -8.09 1.16 -15.68
CA VAL A 13 -8.15 1.06 -14.22
C VAL A 13 -8.54 -0.35 -13.81
N LEU A 14 -7.77 -0.95 -12.91
CA LEU A 14 -7.98 -2.26 -12.31
C LEU A 14 -8.43 -2.07 -10.87
N ILE A 15 -9.65 -2.48 -10.53
CA ILE A 15 -10.17 -2.46 -9.14
C ILE A 15 -9.93 -3.82 -8.50
N GLY A 16 -9.10 -3.84 -7.46
CA GLY A 16 -8.78 -5.03 -6.67
C GLY A 16 -7.57 -5.82 -7.18
N GLY A 17 -6.80 -6.35 -6.23
CA GLY A 17 -5.58 -7.15 -6.45
C GLY A 17 -5.83 -8.65 -6.63
N GLY A 18 -7.00 -9.07 -7.11
CA GLY A 18 -7.31 -10.50 -7.29
C GLY A 18 -6.44 -11.19 -8.36
N HIS A 19 -6.45 -12.52 -8.37
CA HIS A 19 -5.54 -13.34 -9.19
C HIS A 19 -5.64 -13.11 -10.70
N SER A 20 -6.81 -12.65 -11.21
CA SER A 20 -6.92 -12.29 -12.63
C SER A 20 -6.11 -11.02 -12.93
N HIS A 21 -6.18 -10.01 -12.05
CA HIS A 21 -5.42 -8.76 -12.21
C HIS A 21 -3.92 -8.97 -11.99
N VAL A 22 -3.52 -9.86 -11.08
CA VAL A 22 -2.12 -10.31 -10.97
C VAL A 22 -1.61 -10.85 -12.31
N GLY A 23 -2.42 -11.67 -13.00
CA GLY A 23 -2.14 -12.15 -14.35
C GLY A 23 -2.10 -11.05 -15.40
N VAL A 24 -2.97 -10.04 -15.30
CA VAL A 24 -2.99 -8.85 -16.19
C VAL A 24 -1.71 -8.05 -16.00
N LEU A 25 -1.38 -7.66 -14.78
CA LEU A 25 -0.16 -6.88 -14.47
C LEU A 25 1.10 -7.57 -15.00
N LYS A 26 1.27 -8.88 -14.71
CA LYS A 26 2.43 -9.63 -15.23
C LYS A 26 2.54 -9.57 -16.75
N ARG A 27 1.40 -9.67 -17.46
CA ARG A 27 1.37 -9.65 -18.93
C ARG A 27 1.64 -8.28 -19.51
N PHE A 28 1.15 -7.22 -18.87
CA PHE A 28 1.45 -5.86 -19.28
C PHE A 28 2.92 -5.52 -19.01
N GLY A 29 3.51 -5.98 -17.89
CA GLY A 29 4.95 -5.84 -17.64
C GLY A 29 5.82 -6.58 -18.65
N MET A 30 5.45 -7.82 -19.02
CA MET A 30 6.18 -8.59 -20.05
C MET A 30 6.04 -8.02 -21.46
N ARG A 31 4.98 -7.29 -21.75
CA ARG A 31 4.71 -6.66 -23.03
C ARG A 31 3.95 -5.35 -22.78
N PRO A 32 4.65 -4.26 -22.53
CA PRO A 32 4.05 -2.95 -22.34
C PRO A 32 3.26 -2.50 -23.58
N GLU A 33 2.25 -1.66 -23.36
CA GLU A 33 1.45 -1.06 -24.43
C GLU A 33 1.76 0.43 -24.48
N PRO A 34 2.46 0.93 -25.50
CA PRO A 34 2.82 2.34 -25.61
C PRO A 34 1.59 3.25 -25.62
N GLY A 35 1.66 4.38 -24.92
CA GLY A 35 0.54 5.32 -24.78
C GLY A 35 -0.58 4.88 -23.85
N LEU A 36 -0.46 3.71 -23.22
CA LEU A 36 -1.41 3.22 -22.24
C LEU A 36 -0.89 3.43 -20.80
N ARG A 37 -1.75 3.98 -19.95
CA ARG A 37 -1.51 4.05 -18.52
C ARG A 37 -2.36 2.99 -17.81
N LEU A 38 -1.72 2.14 -17.04
CA LEU A 38 -2.38 1.15 -16.19
C LEU A 38 -2.38 1.62 -14.74
N THR A 39 -3.54 1.55 -14.07
CA THR A 39 -3.67 1.91 -12.65
C THR A 39 -4.34 0.77 -11.90
N LEU A 40 -3.73 0.32 -10.81
CA LEU A 40 -4.31 -0.64 -9.86
C LEU A 40 -4.80 0.12 -8.63
N ILE A 41 -6.08 -0.04 -8.27
CA ILE A 41 -6.66 0.49 -7.03
C ILE A 41 -7.03 -0.69 -6.14
N CYS A 42 -6.45 -0.78 -4.96
CA CYS A 42 -6.74 -1.86 -4.01
C CYS A 42 -6.49 -1.43 -2.56
N THR A 43 -7.17 -2.13 -1.64
CA THR A 43 -7.08 -1.92 -0.19
C THR A 43 -5.87 -2.60 0.45
N ASP A 44 -5.20 -3.49 -0.28
CA ASP A 44 -4.10 -4.30 0.22
C ASP A 44 -2.90 -4.18 -0.72
N ILE A 45 -1.71 -4.05 -0.13
CA ILE A 45 -0.43 -4.00 -0.87
C ILE A 45 0.01 -5.38 -1.34
N GLU A 46 -0.50 -6.41 -0.69
CA GLU A 46 -0.18 -7.81 -0.95
C GLU A 46 -1.47 -8.61 -1.13
N THR A 47 -1.48 -9.59 -2.01
CA THR A 47 -2.64 -10.47 -2.18
C THR A 47 -2.25 -11.92 -1.90
N PRO A 48 -2.95 -12.62 -1.00
CA PRO A 48 -2.63 -14.00 -0.68
C PRO A 48 -3.07 -14.94 -1.80
N TYR A 49 -2.25 -15.93 -2.09
CA TYR A 49 -2.62 -17.03 -2.96
C TYR A 49 -3.50 -18.03 -2.20
N SER A 50 -4.79 -18.05 -2.51
CA SER A 50 -5.79 -18.84 -1.80
C SER A 50 -5.46 -20.35 -1.75
N GLY A 51 -4.74 -20.88 -2.74
CA GLY A 51 -4.30 -22.29 -2.76
C GLY A 51 -3.27 -22.64 -1.68
N MET A 52 -2.50 -21.67 -1.20
CA MET A 52 -1.48 -21.86 -0.15
C MET A 52 -1.94 -21.42 1.24
N LEU A 53 -3.06 -20.72 1.36
CA LEU A 53 -3.56 -20.19 2.63
C LEU A 53 -3.74 -21.28 3.71
N PRO A 54 -4.33 -22.47 3.44
CA PRO A 54 -4.40 -23.52 4.44
C PRO A 54 -3.01 -23.99 4.93
N GLY A 55 -2.04 -24.07 4.04
CA GLY A 55 -0.66 -24.42 4.38
C GLY A 55 0.04 -23.33 5.23
N TYR A 56 -0.26 -22.05 5.02
CA TYR A 56 0.19 -20.96 5.87
C TYR A 56 -0.41 -21.05 7.28
N VAL A 57 -1.71 -21.29 7.37
CA VAL A 57 -2.39 -21.51 8.65
C VAL A 57 -1.81 -22.70 9.39
N ALA A 58 -1.51 -23.79 8.68
CA ALA A 58 -0.84 -24.98 9.24
C ALA A 58 0.64 -24.76 9.62
N GLY A 59 1.24 -23.64 9.21
CA GLY A 59 2.65 -23.31 9.49
C GLY A 59 3.68 -23.91 8.54
N HIS A 60 3.24 -24.40 7.38
CA HIS A 60 4.15 -24.95 6.34
C HIS A 60 4.77 -23.88 5.45
N TYR A 61 4.18 -22.68 5.42
CA TYR A 61 4.63 -21.54 4.64
C TYR A 61 4.73 -20.30 5.50
N SER A 62 5.70 -19.46 5.19
CA SER A 62 5.81 -18.10 5.72
C SER A 62 4.79 -17.16 5.06
N HIS A 63 4.59 -15.98 5.65
CA HIS A 63 3.76 -14.91 5.07
C HIS A 63 4.20 -14.56 3.64
N ASP A 64 5.50 -14.33 3.44
CA ASP A 64 6.05 -13.91 2.14
C ASP A 64 5.91 -15.00 1.05
N GLU A 65 5.91 -16.29 1.42
CA GLU A 65 5.74 -17.38 0.46
C GLU A 65 4.32 -17.49 -0.09
N VAL A 66 3.32 -17.00 0.66
CA VAL A 66 1.91 -17.12 0.27
C VAL A 66 1.31 -15.82 -0.25
N HIS A 67 2.00 -14.69 -0.13
CA HIS A 67 1.51 -13.40 -0.60
C HIS A 67 2.25 -12.94 -1.87
N ILE A 68 1.48 -12.46 -2.83
CA ILE A 68 2.00 -11.79 -4.03
C ILE A 68 2.08 -10.30 -3.72
N ASP A 69 3.26 -9.74 -3.83
CA ASP A 69 3.51 -8.31 -3.65
C ASP A 69 2.99 -7.52 -4.85
N LEU A 70 1.86 -6.83 -4.65
CA LEU A 70 1.21 -6.03 -5.69
C LEU A 70 1.99 -4.76 -6.01
N GLY A 71 2.72 -4.19 -5.04
CA GLY A 71 3.56 -3.01 -5.25
C GLY A 71 4.69 -3.30 -6.24
N ARG A 72 5.45 -4.36 -6.00
CA ARG A 72 6.51 -4.81 -6.90
C ARG A 72 5.97 -5.22 -8.27
N LEU A 73 4.83 -5.90 -8.29
CA LEU A 73 4.21 -6.34 -9.53
C LEU A 73 3.66 -5.17 -10.36
N ALA A 74 3.06 -4.17 -9.71
CA ALA A 74 2.61 -2.94 -10.36
C ALA A 74 3.79 -2.18 -10.95
N MET A 75 4.87 -2.01 -10.19
CA MET A 75 6.09 -1.37 -10.69
C MET A 75 6.71 -2.14 -11.88
N PHE A 76 6.79 -3.47 -11.83
CA PHE A 76 7.21 -4.28 -12.97
C PHE A 76 6.32 -4.09 -14.21
N ALA A 77 5.02 -3.88 -14.00
CA ALA A 77 4.06 -3.62 -15.05
C ALA A 77 4.08 -2.18 -15.59
N GLY A 78 4.86 -1.26 -14.99
CA GLY A 78 4.77 0.17 -15.26
C GLY A 78 3.39 0.75 -14.88
N ALA A 79 2.69 0.11 -13.93
CA ALA A 79 1.36 0.49 -13.49
C ALA A 79 1.44 1.37 -12.24
N ARG A 80 0.57 2.37 -12.17
CA ARG A 80 0.33 3.11 -10.93
C ARG A 80 -0.36 2.21 -9.92
N MET A 81 0.02 2.31 -8.66
CA MET A 81 -0.66 1.62 -7.57
C MET A 81 -1.26 2.65 -6.61
N TYR A 82 -2.58 2.61 -6.45
CA TYR A 82 -3.33 3.44 -5.53
C TYR A 82 -3.82 2.59 -4.37
N HIS A 83 -3.24 2.80 -3.19
CA HIS A 83 -3.64 2.13 -1.96
C HIS A 83 -4.86 2.84 -1.39
N ASP A 84 -6.07 2.46 -1.83
CA ASP A 84 -7.35 3.06 -1.43
C ASP A 84 -8.51 2.09 -1.60
N GLU A 85 -9.64 2.42 -0.99
CA GLU A 85 -10.88 1.66 -1.08
C GLU A 85 -11.81 2.27 -2.12
N VAL A 86 -12.23 1.47 -3.09
CA VAL A 86 -13.25 1.87 -4.05
C VAL A 86 -14.63 1.75 -3.41
N ILE A 87 -15.39 2.85 -3.45
CA ILE A 87 -16.73 2.96 -2.87
C ILE A 87 -17.84 3.12 -3.92
N GLY A 88 -17.50 3.23 -5.20
CA GLY A 88 -18.48 3.34 -6.28
C GLY A 88 -17.85 3.61 -7.64
N ILE A 89 -18.70 3.59 -8.68
CA ILE A 89 -18.33 3.90 -10.05
C ILE A 89 -19.36 4.89 -10.61
N ASP A 90 -18.87 6.01 -11.11
CA ASP A 90 -19.64 6.96 -11.91
C ASP A 90 -19.47 6.62 -13.39
N ARG A 91 -20.39 5.81 -13.91
CA ARG A 91 -20.35 5.33 -15.31
C ARG A 91 -20.62 6.44 -16.31
N THR A 92 -21.39 7.44 -15.94
CA THR A 92 -21.74 8.57 -16.83
C THR A 92 -20.51 9.41 -17.14
N ASN A 93 -19.66 9.62 -16.13
CA ASN A 93 -18.45 10.44 -16.26
C ASN A 93 -17.18 9.61 -16.40
N GLY A 94 -17.27 8.26 -16.46
CA GLY A 94 -16.13 7.37 -16.58
C GLY A 94 -15.13 7.50 -15.40
N LYS A 95 -15.62 7.54 -14.15
CA LYS A 95 -14.78 7.75 -12.97
C LYS A 95 -15.03 6.70 -11.88
N VAL A 96 -13.96 6.23 -11.26
CA VAL A 96 -14.00 5.39 -10.05
C VAL A 96 -13.96 6.30 -8.83
N ARG A 97 -14.91 6.12 -7.91
CA ARG A 97 -14.96 6.85 -6.64
C ARG A 97 -14.21 6.07 -5.56
N CYS A 98 -13.22 6.71 -4.97
CA CYS A 98 -12.40 6.20 -3.88
C CYS A 98 -12.77 6.88 -2.56
N ARG A 99 -12.39 6.28 -1.43
CA ARG A 99 -12.69 6.80 -0.09
C ARG A 99 -11.78 7.96 0.29
N GLY A 100 -10.48 7.84 0.02
CA GLY A 100 -9.43 8.71 0.54
C GLY A 100 -8.74 9.59 -0.50
N ARG A 101 -9.30 9.70 -1.71
CA ARG A 101 -8.70 10.48 -2.82
C ARG A 101 -9.75 10.99 -3.80
N PRO A 102 -9.43 11.93 -4.69
CA PRO A 102 -10.29 12.34 -5.79
C PRO A 102 -10.70 11.18 -6.71
N PRO A 103 -11.86 11.28 -7.39
CA PRO A 103 -12.27 10.26 -8.36
C PRO A 103 -11.23 10.02 -9.45
N VAL A 104 -11.02 8.76 -9.83
CA VAL A 104 -10.02 8.33 -10.81
C VAL A 104 -10.70 8.06 -12.16
N PRO A 105 -10.36 8.79 -13.24
CA PRO A 105 -10.95 8.57 -14.56
C PRO A 105 -10.42 7.28 -15.21
N TYR A 106 -11.24 6.67 -16.08
CA TYR A 106 -10.87 5.50 -16.85
C TYR A 106 -11.44 5.56 -18.29
N ASP A 107 -10.70 5.00 -19.25
CA ASP A 107 -11.22 4.67 -20.59
C ASP A 107 -11.71 3.21 -20.61
N ARG A 108 -11.08 2.34 -19.84
CA ARG A 108 -11.51 0.95 -19.57
C ARG A 108 -11.35 0.62 -18.10
N LEU A 109 -12.29 -0.13 -17.58
CA LEU A 109 -12.33 -0.52 -16.18
C LEU A 109 -12.37 -2.04 -16.06
N SER A 110 -11.64 -2.62 -15.11
CA SER A 110 -11.75 -4.04 -14.78
C SER A 110 -11.93 -4.25 -13.28
N ILE A 111 -12.83 -5.15 -12.89
CA ILE A 111 -13.16 -5.43 -11.49
C ILE A 111 -12.71 -6.85 -11.14
N ASN A 112 -11.83 -6.99 -10.13
CA ASN A 112 -11.37 -8.28 -9.61
C ASN A 112 -11.13 -8.22 -8.10
N ILE A 113 -12.19 -7.93 -7.37
CA ILE A 113 -12.19 -7.75 -5.91
C ILE A 113 -12.50 -9.05 -5.13
N GLY A 114 -12.65 -10.18 -5.83
CA GLY A 114 -13.07 -11.43 -5.21
C GLY A 114 -14.55 -11.43 -4.84
N SER A 115 -14.89 -12.13 -3.77
CA SER A 115 -16.23 -12.23 -3.22
C SER A 115 -16.24 -11.87 -1.74
N THR A 116 -17.35 -11.35 -1.24
CA THR A 116 -17.52 -10.91 0.16
C THR A 116 -18.46 -11.87 0.88
N PRO A 117 -18.16 -12.34 2.11
CA PRO A 117 -19.09 -13.15 2.88
C PRO A 117 -20.40 -12.39 3.12
N GLN A 118 -21.51 -13.06 2.90
CA GLN A 118 -22.84 -12.50 3.18
C GLN A 118 -23.19 -12.77 4.64
N LEU A 119 -22.87 -11.84 5.53
CA LEU A 119 -23.16 -11.93 6.97
C LEU A 119 -24.54 -11.38 7.32
N GLY A 120 -25.05 -10.41 6.55
CA GLY A 120 -26.27 -9.67 6.85
C GLY A 120 -27.58 -10.47 6.84
N GLY A 121 -27.57 -11.72 6.34
CA GLY A 121 -28.70 -12.64 6.40
C GLY A 121 -28.85 -13.37 7.74
N VAL A 122 -27.83 -13.34 8.61
CA VAL A 122 -27.80 -14.04 9.89
C VAL A 122 -27.63 -13.02 11.02
N PRO A 123 -28.68 -12.79 11.84
CA PRO A 123 -28.60 -11.83 12.96
C PRO A 123 -27.44 -12.12 13.90
N GLY A 124 -26.64 -11.08 14.21
CA GLY A 124 -25.48 -11.13 15.09
C GLY A 124 -24.21 -11.71 14.46
N ALA A 125 -24.23 -12.14 13.20
CA ALA A 125 -23.04 -12.67 12.54
C ALA A 125 -21.99 -11.57 12.30
N THR A 126 -22.40 -10.38 11.90
CA THR A 126 -21.49 -9.26 11.60
C THR A 126 -20.58 -8.92 12.77
N GLU A 127 -21.07 -8.98 13.99
CA GLU A 127 -20.39 -8.59 15.23
C GLU A 127 -19.61 -9.73 15.88
N ASN A 128 -20.03 -10.99 15.66
CA ASN A 128 -19.57 -12.11 16.49
C ASN A 128 -18.82 -13.20 15.72
N VAL A 129 -18.58 -13.04 14.40
CA VAL A 129 -17.83 -14.02 13.62
C VAL A 129 -16.59 -13.42 12.96
N VAL A 130 -15.64 -14.28 12.62
CA VAL A 130 -14.45 -13.95 11.84
C VAL A 130 -14.65 -14.42 10.41
N PRO A 131 -14.97 -13.54 9.45
CA PRO A 131 -15.06 -13.93 8.06
C PRO A 131 -13.64 -14.22 7.50
N VAL A 132 -13.52 -15.29 6.70
CA VAL A 132 -12.24 -15.65 6.08
C VAL A 132 -11.88 -14.70 4.94
N LYS A 133 -12.82 -13.92 4.44
CA LYS A 133 -12.60 -12.84 3.47
C LYS A 133 -13.15 -11.53 4.06
N PRO A 134 -12.43 -10.40 3.91
CA PRO A 134 -11.11 -10.25 3.28
C PRO A 134 -9.99 -10.87 4.12
N ILE A 135 -8.99 -11.45 3.44
CA ILE A 135 -7.99 -12.34 4.09
C ILE A 135 -7.08 -11.58 5.06
N HIS A 136 -6.81 -10.27 4.86
CA HIS A 136 -5.98 -9.50 5.79
C HIS A 136 -6.60 -9.44 7.21
N ARG A 137 -7.93 -9.28 7.32
CA ARG A 137 -8.65 -9.31 8.61
C ARG A 137 -8.62 -10.70 9.25
N PHE A 138 -8.79 -11.73 8.43
CA PHE A 138 -8.64 -13.10 8.89
C PHE A 138 -7.22 -13.36 9.39
N ASN A 139 -6.19 -12.92 8.66
CA ASN A 139 -4.80 -13.11 9.05
C ASN A 139 -4.49 -12.46 10.40
N GLN A 140 -4.92 -11.22 10.63
CA GLN A 140 -4.74 -10.56 11.94
C GLN A 140 -5.41 -11.38 13.05
N ARG A 141 -6.66 -11.78 12.86
CA ARG A 141 -7.41 -12.55 13.86
C ARG A 141 -6.81 -13.94 14.09
N TRP A 142 -6.24 -14.55 13.03
CA TRP A 142 -5.50 -15.81 13.14
C TRP A 142 -4.25 -15.67 14.01
N LEU A 143 -3.47 -14.61 13.82
CA LEU A 143 -2.29 -14.33 14.65
C LEU A 143 -2.67 -14.03 16.11
N ASP A 144 -3.74 -13.27 16.34
CA ASP A 144 -4.29 -13.00 17.67
C ASP A 144 -4.74 -14.31 18.36
N LEU A 145 -5.37 -15.22 17.61
CA LEU A 145 -5.78 -16.53 18.13
C LEU A 145 -4.57 -17.40 18.49
N LEU A 146 -3.54 -17.44 17.64
CA LEU A 146 -2.28 -18.13 17.91
C LEU A 146 -1.62 -17.60 19.19
N ASP A 147 -1.57 -16.29 19.35
CA ASP A 147 -1.00 -15.65 20.53
C ASP A 147 -1.80 -15.96 21.80
N ARG A 148 -3.14 -15.90 21.73
CA ARG A 148 -4.01 -16.31 22.83
C ARG A 148 -3.78 -17.78 23.23
N VAL A 149 -3.69 -18.70 22.27
CA VAL A 149 -3.45 -20.12 22.55
C VAL A 149 -2.09 -20.33 23.20
N ARG A 150 -1.08 -19.56 22.85
CA ARG A 150 0.26 -19.61 23.48
C ARG A 150 0.25 -19.12 24.93
N HIS A 151 -0.49 -18.06 25.20
CA HIS A 151 -0.50 -17.40 26.51
C HIS A 151 -1.68 -17.81 27.41
N HIS A 152 -2.72 -18.47 26.87
CA HIS A 152 -3.87 -18.93 27.63
C HIS A 152 -3.49 -20.13 28.53
N ALA A 153 -3.52 -19.92 29.84
CA ALA A 153 -2.97 -20.90 30.78
C ALA A 153 -3.86 -22.13 30.97
N ASP A 154 -5.20 -21.94 31.11
CA ASP A 154 -6.12 -23.03 31.47
C ASP A 154 -7.53 -22.81 30.89
N GLY A 155 -8.13 -23.88 30.42
CA GLY A 155 -9.54 -23.89 29.97
C GLY A 155 -9.72 -24.50 28.58
N LEU A 156 -10.93 -24.96 28.34
CA LEU A 156 -11.39 -25.49 27.05
C LEU A 156 -11.60 -24.32 26.08
N LEU A 157 -11.00 -24.39 24.88
CA LEU A 157 -11.21 -23.45 23.79
C LEU A 157 -11.95 -24.13 22.63
N ARG A 158 -13.16 -23.66 22.35
CA ARG A 158 -14.03 -24.17 21.29
C ARG A 158 -13.92 -23.31 20.04
N ILE A 159 -13.55 -23.92 18.92
CA ILE A 159 -13.37 -23.26 17.64
C ILE A 159 -14.39 -23.84 16.66
N ALA A 160 -15.31 -23.01 16.19
CA ALA A 160 -16.31 -23.40 15.20
C ALA A 160 -15.96 -22.84 13.82
N VAL A 161 -16.03 -23.70 12.80
CA VAL A 161 -15.90 -23.33 11.40
C VAL A 161 -17.27 -23.52 10.74
N VAL A 162 -17.89 -22.45 10.29
CA VAL A 162 -19.21 -22.46 9.65
C VAL A 162 -19.02 -22.47 8.14
N GLY A 163 -19.43 -23.59 7.51
CA GLY A 163 -19.29 -23.84 6.07
C GLY A 163 -18.33 -24.99 5.77
N ALA A 164 -18.88 -26.13 5.34
CA ALA A 164 -18.14 -27.38 5.07
C ALA A 164 -17.81 -27.59 3.57
N GLY A 165 -17.65 -26.53 2.80
CA GLY A 165 -17.01 -26.56 1.48
C GLY A 165 -15.50 -26.83 1.58
N ALA A 166 -14.78 -26.88 0.43
CA ALA A 166 -13.35 -27.18 0.42
C ALA A 166 -12.54 -26.22 1.31
N GLY A 167 -12.81 -24.91 1.24
CA GLY A 167 -12.09 -23.92 2.07
C GLY A 167 -12.32 -24.10 3.57
N GLY A 168 -13.56 -24.43 4.00
CA GLY A 168 -13.86 -24.65 5.42
C GLY A 168 -13.27 -25.93 5.97
N VAL A 169 -13.28 -27.01 5.20
CA VAL A 169 -12.67 -28.29 5.57
C VAL A 169 -11.15 -28.14 5.70
N GLU A 170 -10.48 -27.51 4.71
CA GLU A 170 -9.05 -27.27 4.75
C GLU A 170 -8.65 -26.36 5.92
N LEU A 171 -9.43 -25.29 6.14
CA LEU A 171 -9.17 -24.36 7.23
C LEU A 171 -9.28 -25.02 8.60
N ALA A 172 -10.38 -25.77 8.84
CA ALA A 172 -10.57 -26.48 10.11
C ALA A 172 -9.44 -27.45 10.42
N LEU A 173 -9.01 -28.25 9.42
CA LEU A 173 -7.91 -29.20 9.57
C LEU A 173 -6.56 -28.50 9.75
N ALA A 174 -6.31 -27.40 9.03
CA ALA A 174 -5.07 -26.63 9.14
C ALA A 174 -4.94 -25.94 10.51
N MET A 175 -6.02 -25.30 10.98
CA MET A 175 -6.07 -24.66 12.29
C MET A 175 -5.86 -25.71 13.41
N GLN A 176 -6.57 -26.84 13.33
CA GLN A 176 -6.44 -27.90 14.29
C GLN A 176 -5.01 -28.43 14.38
N TYR A 177 -4.41 -28.73 13.22
CA TYR A 177 -3.02 -29.22 13.16
C TYR A 177 -2.06 -28.24 13.84
N ARG A 178 -2.14 -26.96 13.47
CA ARG A 178 -1.26 -25.91 14.00
C ARG A 178 -1.48 -25.69 15.50
N LEU A 179 -2.71 -25.47 15.92
CA LEU A 179 -2.99 -25.10 17.31
C LEU A 179 -2.72 -26.26 18.28
N ARG A 180 -3.06 -27.50 17.91
CA ARG A 180 -2.69 -28.67 18.72
C ARG A 180 -1.19 -28.86 18.83
N GLY A 181 -0.45 -28.62 17.74
CA GLY A 181 1.01 -28.64 17.76
C GLY A 181 1.62 -27.59 18.68
N GLU A 182 1.08 -26.36 18.69
CA GLU A 182 1.51 -25.27 19.61
C GLU A 182 1.26 -25.64 21.07
N VAL A 183 0.05 -26.13 21.39
CA VAL A 183 -0.32 -26.56 22.75
C VAL A 183 0.57 -27.71 23.25
N GLN A 184 0.83 -28.71 22.37
CA GLN A 184 1.69 -29.85 22.68
C GLN A 184 3.15 -29.43 22.88
N ALA A 185 3.65 -28.49 22.07
CA ALA A 185 5.02 -27.96 22.21
C ALA A 185 5.21 -27.21 23.54
N LEU A 186 4.12 -26.68 24.12
CA LEU A 186 4.09 -26.04 25.45
C LEU A 186 3.89 -27.06 26.59
N GLY A 187 3.86 -28.38 26.31
CA GLY A 187 3.64 -29.43 27.32
C GLY A 187 2.20 -29.48 27.85
N ARG A 188 1.22 -28.91 27.14
CA ARG A 188 -0.19 -28.86 27.54
C ARG A 188 -1.00 -29.91 26.78
N ASP A 189 -2.19 -30.25 27.31
CA ASP A 189 -3.07 -31.24 26.69
C ASP A 189 -3.77 -30.69 25.45
N PRO A 190 -3.56 -31.27 24.25
CA PRO A 190 -4.26 -30.88 23.03
C PRO A 190 -5.80 -31.09 23.09
N ALA A 191 -6.32 -31.88 24.04
CA ALA A 191 -7.76 -32.04 24.27
C ALA A 191 -8.45 -30.78 24.79
N LEU A 192 -7.68 -29.78 25.25
CA LEU A 192 -8.18 -28.44 25.59
C LEU A 192 -8.70 -27.67 24.35
N LEU A 193 -8.45 -28.16 23.14
CA LEU A 193 -8.92 -27.55 21.90
C LEU A 193 -10.01 -28.42 21.27
N GLU A 194 -11.24 -27.94 21.29
CA GLU A 194 -12.36 -28.54 20.55
C GLU A 194 -12.57 -27.86 19.20
N PHE A 195 -12.76 -28.66 18.16
CA PHE A 195 -13.04 -28.16 16.80
C PHE A 195 -14.38 -28.64 16.31
N HIS A 196 -15.21 -27.72 15.85
CA HIS A 196 -16.52 -27.96 15.28
C HIS A 196 -16.56 -27.51 13.82
N LEU A 197 -17.08 -28.35 12.93
CA LEU A 197 -17.33 -28.00 11.52
C LEU A 197 -18.83 -28.11 11.24
N LEU A 198 -19.45 -27.01 10.84
CA LEU A 198 -20.89 -26.91 10.60
C LEU A 198 -21.17 -26.87 9.09
N SER A 199 -22.14 -27.66 8.66
CA SER A 199 -22.65 -27.71 7.29
C SER A 199 -24.17 -27.50 7.28
N ALA A 200 -24.68 -26.60 6.45
CA ALA A 200 -26.10 -26.51 6.17
C ALA A 200 -26.64 -27.74 5.39
N GLU A 201 -25.73 -28.37 4.62
CA GLU A 201 -26.01 -29.56 3.84
C GLU A 201 -25.89 -30.82 4.72
N ASP A 202 -26.44 -31.96 4.22
CA ASP A 202 -26.33 -33.29 4.85
C ASP A 202 -24.94 -33.93 4.64
N THR A 203 -24.04 -33.25 3.99
CA THR A 203 -22.66 -33.71 3.65
C THR A 203 -21.64 -32.58 3.72
N ILE A 204 -20.37 -32.96 3.72
CA ILE A 204 -19.24 -32.04 3.48
C ILE A 204 -18.83 -32.10 2.00
N LEU A 205 -18.13 -31.09 1.50
CA LEU A 205 -17.56 -31.06 0.14
C LEU A 205 -18.59 -31.41 -0.94
N PRO A 206 -19.78 -30.76 -1.01
CA PRO A 206 -20.88 -31.19 -1.86
C PRO A 206 -20.55 -31.22 -3.36
N THR A 207 -19.56 -30.43 -3.81
CA THR A 207 -19.13 -30.36 -5.22
C THR A 207 -18.11 -31.44 -5.60
N HIS A 208 -17.65 -32.27 -4.64
CA HIS A 208 -16.69 -33.35 -4.86
C HIS A 208 -17.35 -34.73 -4.90
N ASN A 209 -16.66 -35.72 -5.51
CA ASN A 209 -17.15 -37.08 -5.62
C ASN A 209 -17.24 -37.80 -4.26
N ALA A 210 -18.04 -38.86 -4.20
CA ALA A 210 -18.30 -39.59 -2.96
C ALA A 210 -17.03 -40.15 -2.28
N SER A 211 -16.06 -40.64 -3.06
CA SER A 211 -14.79 -41.16 -2.51
C SER A 211 -13.99 -40.09 -1.78
N VAL A 212 -13.92 -38.87 -2.33
CA VAL A 212 -13.26 -37.72 -1.70
C VAL A 212 -14.00 -37.30 -0.43
N ARG A 213 -15.34 -37.21 -0.48
CA ARG A 213 -16.17 -36.88 0.68
C ARG A 213 -15.95 -37.86 1.83
N GLN A 214 -16.05 -39.18 1.52
CA GLN A 214 -15.86 -40.22 2.51
C GLN A 214 -14.45 -40.18 3.14
N ARG A 215 -13.44 -39.91 2.34
CA ARG A 215 -12.06 -39.77 2.85
C ARG A 215 -11.92 -38.60 3.83
N PHE A 216 -12.48 -37.45 3.52
CA PHE A 216 -12.45 -36.31 4.44
C PHE A 216 -13.32 -36.51 5.68
N MET A 217 -14.47 -37.15 5.56
CA MET A 217 -15.28 -37.55 6.72
C MET A 217 -14.45 -38.40 7.69
N GLN A 218 -13.75 -39.40 7.15
CA GLN A 218 -12.86 -40.26 7.95
C GLN A 218 -11.76 -39.47 8.63
N VAL A 219 -11.03 -38.59 7.90
CA VAL A 219 -9.94 -37.76 8.45
C VAL A 219 -10.45 -36.83 9.56
N LEU A 220 -11.61 -36.18 9.37
CA LEU A 220 -12.18 -35.28 10.37
C LEU A 220 -12.54 -36.02 11.67
N VAL A 221 -13.16 -37.20 11.54
CA VAL A 221 -13.51 -38.05 12.69
C VAL A 221 -12.27 -38.56 13.40
N GLU A 222 -11.28 -39.12 12.67
CA GLU A 222 -10.00 -39.61 13.22
C GLU A 222 -9.27 -38.51 14.00
N ARG A 223 -9.41 -37.26 13.58
CA ARG A 223 -8.80 -36.11 14.25
C ARG A 223 -9.66 -35.49 15.34
N GLY A 224 -10.84 -36.04 15.61
CA GLY A 224 -11.74 -35.55 16.64
C GLY A 224 -12.31 -34.17 16.34
N VAL A 225 -12.59 -33.86 15.06
CA VAL A 225 -13.40 -32.72 14.66
C VAL A 225 -14.86 -33.10 14.75
N VAL A 226 -15.65 -32.38 15.54
CA VAL A 226 -17.08 -32.62 15.69
C VAL A 226 -17.82 -32.06 14.47
N LEU A 227 -18.51 -32.94 13.75
CA LEU A 227 -19.26 -32.58 12.55
C LEU A 227 -20.73 -32.33 12.88
N HIS A 228 -21.25 -31.18 12.45
CA HIS A 228 -22.67 -30.81 12.55
C HIS A 228 -23.23 -30.68 11.13
N LEU A 229 -23.80 -31.77 10.62
CA LEU A 229 -24.42 -31.81 9.30
C LEU A 229 -25.92 -31.37 9.41
N SER A 230 -26.50 -30.87 8.33
CA SER A 230 -27.85 -30.31 8.30
C SER A 230 -28.06 -29.25 9.40
N CYS A 231 -27.02 -28.48 9.69
CA CYS A 231 -26.98 -27.46 10.73
C CYS A 231 -26.77 -26.07 10.10
N GLU A 232 -27.81 -25.51 9.55
CA GLU A 232 -27.81 -24.13 9.03
C GLU A 232 -27.88 -23.16 10.19
N VAL A 233 -26.85 -22.30 10.31
CA VAL A 233 -26.78 -21.27 11.36
C VAL A 233 -27.78 -20.16 11.03
N THR A 234 -28.70 -19.90 11.93
CA THR A 234 -29.76 -18.90 11.80
C THR A 234 -29.55 -17.67 12.68
N ARG A 235 -28.74 -17.78 13.72
CA ARG A 235 -28.39 -16.67 14.62
C ARG A 235 -27.03 -16.89 15.27
N VAL A 236 -26.32 -15.82 15.49
CA VAL A 236 -25.05 -15.80 16.24
C VAL A 236 -25.18 -14.83 17.41
N ASN A 237 -24.95 -15.33 18.62
CA ASN A 237 -24.81 -14.51 19.83
C ASN A 237 -23.31 -14.51 20.26
N PRO A 238 -22.89 -13.61 21.14
CA PRO A 238 -21.54 -13.69 21.71
C PRO A 238 -21.23 -15.08 22.28
N GLY A 239 -20.25 -15.77 21.72
CA GLY A 239 -19.83 -17.10 22.14
C GLY A 239 -20.81 -18.23 21.82
N ARG A 240 -21.84 -18.03 20.98
CA ARG A 240 -22.89 -19.04 20.76
C ARG A 240 -23.51 -19.00 19.36
N LEU A 241 -23.65 -20.17 18.75
CA LEU A 241 -24.33 -20.40 17.47
C LEU A 241 -25.69 -21.08 17.69
N LEU A 242 -26.70 -20.66 16.93
CA LEU A 242 -28.02 -21.31 16.89
C LEU A 242 -28.30 -21.77 15.46
N CYS A 243 -28.70 -23.04 15.30
CA CYS A 243 -29.05 -23.65 14.00
C CYS A 243 -30.53 -23.83 13.82
N ALA A 244 -30.97 -23.89 12.56
CA ALA A 244 -32.37 -24.11 12.18
C ALA A 244 -32.97 -25.43 12.71
N ASN A 245 -32.13 -26.47 12.86
CA ASN A 245 -32.50 -27.78 13.42
C ASN A 245 -32.59 -27.81 14.95
N GLY A 246 -32.47 -26.65 15.63
CA GLY A 246 -32.52 -26.54 17.09
C GLY A 246 -31.17 -26.77 17.79
N THR A 247 -30.12 -27.11 17.09
CA THR A 247 -28.78 -27.24 17.68
C THR A 247 -28.29 -25.89 18.21
N VAL A 248 -27.83 -25.89 19.44
CA VAL A 248 -27.14 -24.76 20.11
C VAL A 248 -25.73 -25.17 20.38
N LEU A 249 -24.74 -24.37 19.92
CA LEU A 249 -23.32 -24.65 20.07
C LEU A 249 -22.62 -23.45 20.71
N ASP A 250 -21.93 -23.68 21.83
CA ASP A 250 -21.03 -22.68 22.40
C ASP A 250 -19.67 -22.73 21.67
N ALA A 251 -19.15 -21.57 21.29
CA ALA A 251 -17.89 -21.46 20.56
C ALA A 251 -17.19 -20.13 20.92
N ASP A 252 -15.91 -20.23 21.33
CA ASP A 252 -15.10 -19.07 21.71
C ASP A 252 -14.54 -18.32 20.51
N GLU A 253 -14.35 -19.05 19.37
CA GLU A 253 -14.00 -18.50 18.07
C GLU A 253 -14.89 -19.08 16.99
N ILE A 254 -15.42 -18.21 16.13
CA ILE A 254 -16.33 -18.59 15.05
C ILE A 254 -15.77 -18.10 13.71
N MET A 255 -15.22 -19.03 12.91
CA MET A 255 -14.72 -18.76 11.56
C MET A 255 -15.84 -18.94 10.54
N TRP A 256 -16.07 -17.92 9.70
CA TRP A 256 -17.18 -17.93 8.74
C TRP A 256 -16.68 -18.12 7.31
N VAL A 257 -16.99 -19.29 6.73
CA VAL A 257 -16.52 -19.76 5.41
C VAL A 257 -17.69 -20.15 4.51
N THR A 258 -18.83 -19.51 4.70
CA THR A 258 -20.05 -19.80 3.92
C THR A 258 -20.05 -19.09 2.56
N GLN A 259 -21.14 -19.28 1.81
CA GLN A 259 -21.36 -18.67 0.50
C GLN A 259 -21.11 -17.16 0.54
N ALA A 260 -20.40 -16.68 -0.47
CA ALA A 260 -20.03 -15.29 -0.64
C ALA A 260 -20.87 -14.64 -1.74
N GLY A 261 -21.11 -13.34 -1.62
CA GLY A 261 -21.79 -12.52 -2.62
C GLY A 261 -20.89 -11.43 -3.20
N GLY A 262 -21.45 -10.61 -4.05
CA GLY A 262 -20.82 -9.41 -4.57
C GLY A 262 -20.70 -8.33 -3.49
N ALA A 263 -19.74 -7.40 -3.69
CA ALA A 263 -19.57 -6.28 -2.78
C ALA A 263 -20.80 -5.35 -2.79
N PRO A 264 -21.32 -4.91 -1.63
CA PRO A 264 -22.55 -4.13 -1.54
C PRO A 264 -22.56 -2.86 -2.39
N TRP A 265 -21.43 -2.18 -2.52
CA TRP A 265 -21.32 -0.93 -3.29
C TRP A 265 -21.60 -1.11 -4.79
N LEU A 266 -21.49 -2.33 -5.34
CA LEU A 266 -21.84 -2.63 -6.73
C LEU A 266 -23.31 -2.39 -7.04
N GLN A 267 -24.21 -2.55 -6.07
CA GLN A 267 -25.66 -2.33 -6.24
C GLN A 267 -25.98 -0.88 -6.67
N SER A 268 -25.15 0.08 -6.25
CA SER A 268 -25.35 1.50 -6.59
C SER A 268 -24.72 1.92 -7.93
N THR A 269 -24.05 1.00 -8.65
CA THR A 269 -23.32 1.32 -9.90
C THR A 269 -24.19 1.27 -11.16
N GLY A 270 -25.38 0.66 -11.09
CA GLY A 270 -26.23 0.40 -12.25
C GLY A 270 -25.67 -0.68 -13.20
N LEU A 271 -24.66 -1.45 -12.80
CA LEU A 271 -24.21 -2.64 -13.52
C LEU A 271 -25.25 -3.75 -13.39
N ALA A 272 -25.36 -4.58 -14.43
CA ALA A 272 -26.17 -5.80 -14.34
C ALA A 272 -25.50 -6.79 -13.37
N LEU A 273 -26.23 -7.14 -12.31
CA LEU A 273 -25.78 -8.06 -11.26
C LEU A 273 -26.70 -9.28 -11.24
N ASP A 274 -26.18 -10.45 -10.86
CA ASP A 274 -26.99 -11.62 -10.56
C ASP A 274 -27.64 -11.52 -9.16
N ALA A 275 -28.46 -12.51 -8.80
CA ALA A 275 -29.17 -12.54 -7.51
C ALA A 275 -28.24 -12.51 -6.28
N SER A 276 -26.96 -12.89 -6.44
CA SER A 276 -25.95 -12.86 -5.38
C SER A 276 -25.09 -11.58 -5.41
N GLY A 277 -25.38 -10.62 -6.31
CA GLY A 277 -24.67 -9.35 -6.45
C GLY A 277 -23.39 -9.44 -7.27
N PHE A 278 -23.15 -10.51 -8.01
CA PHE A 278 -21.99 -10.63 -8.91
C PHE A 278 -22.24 -9.93 -10.25
N VAL A 279 -21.21 -9.33 -10.81
CA VAL A 279 -21.29 -8.63 -12.10
C VAL A 279 -21.52 -9.64 -13.24
N ILE A 280 -22.62 -9.48 -13.99
CA ILE A 280 -22.91 -10.32 -15.14
C ILE A 280 -22.02 -9.92 -16.31
N VAL A 281 -21.25 -10.90 -16.82
CA VAL A 281 -20.33 -10.71 -17.96
C VAL A 281 -20.63 -11.67 -19.09
N ASN A 282 -20.32 -11.24 -20.33
CA ASN A 282 -20.36 -12.07 -21.53
C ASN A 282 -19.13 -13.01 -21.60
N ASP A 283 -19.02 -13.78 -22.67
CA ASP A 283 -17.90 -14.70 -22.87
C ASP A 283 -16.53 -14.02 -23.04
N CYS A 284 -16.50 -12.70 -23.28
CA CYS A 284 -15.27 -11.91 -23.36
C CYS A 284 -14.85 -11.30 -22.00
N LEU A 285 -15.53 -11.68 -20.89
CA LEU A 285 -15.35 -11.09 -19.54
C LEU A 285 -15.73 -9.60 -19.48
N GLN A 286 -16.51 -9.11 -20.43
CA GLN A 286 -17.02 -7.76 -20.52
C GLN A 286 -18.42 -7.70 -19.92
N SER A 287 -18.74 -6.64 -19.16
CA SER A 287 -20.08 -6.45 -18.60
C SER A 287 -21.14 -6.40 -19.70
N VAL A 288 -22.28 -7.04 -19.43
CA VAL A 288 -23.42 -7.02 -20.36
C VAL A 288 -24.16 -5.69 -20.41
N SER A 289 -23.93 -4.82 -19.41
CA SER A 289 -24.58 -3.51 -19.27
C SER A 289 -23.67 -2.32 -19.58
N ASP A 290 -22.36 -2.57 -19.79
CA ASP A 290 -21.39 -1.51 -20.07
C ASP A 290 -20.18 -2.06 -20.82
N PRO A 291 -19.94 -1.64 -22.08
CA PRO A 291 -18.86 -2.18 -22.89
C PRO A 291 -17.45 -1.74 -22.45
N ASP A 292 -17.33 -0.73 -21.62
CA ASP A 292 -16.05 -0.24 -21.12
C ASP A 292 -15.62 -0.90 -19.81
N ILE A 293 -16.50 -1.74 -19.23
CA ILE A 293 -16.27 -2.41 -17.95
C ILE A 293 -16.14 -3.91 -18.11
N PHE A 294 -15.10 -4.48 -17.50
CA PHE A 294 -14.79 -5.90 -17.45
C PHE A 294 -14.85 -6.39 -16.00
N ALA A 295 -15.14 -7.68 -15.81
CA ALA A 295 -14.99 -8.30 -14.50
C ALA A 295 -14.47 -9.74 -14.62
N ALA A 296 -13.68 -10.17 -13.65
CA ALA A 296 -13.09 -11.51 -13.62
C ALA A 296 -12.92 -12.06 -12.19
N GLY A 297 -12.70 -13.36 -12.08
CA GLY A 297 -12.61 -14.06 -10.80
C GLY A 297 -13.97 -14.22 -10.12
N ASP A 298 -13.95 -14.30 -8.79
CA ASP A 298 -15.17 -14.59 -8.02
C ASP A 298 -16.28 -13.55 -8.19
N ILE A 299 -15.92 -12.28 -8.46
CA ILE A 299 -16.90 -11.20 -8.63
C ILE A 299 -17.68 -11.28 -9.96
N ALA A 300 -17.19 -12.04 -10.93
CA ALA A 300 -17.83 -12.16 -12.24
C ALA A 300 -18.80 -13.37 -12.30
N ALA A 301 -20.00 -13.15 -12.82
CA ALA A 301 -20.96 -14.18 -13.20
C ALA A 301 -21.04 -14.25 -14.74
N MET A 302 -20.48 -15.30 -15.33
CA MET A 302 -20.55 -15.48 -16.79
C MET A 302 -21.95 -15.87 -17.23
N GLN A 303 -22.56 -15.11 -18.15
CA GLN A 303 -23.93 -15.30 -18.60
C GLN A 303 -24.17 -16.71 -19.18
N ASN A 304 -23.21 -17.24 -19.94
CA ASN A 304 -23.34 -18.52 -20.65
C ASN A 304 -22.69 -19.71 -19.93
N HIS A 305 -22.05 -19.48 -18.77
CA HIS A 305 -21.28 -20.50 -18.06
C HIS A 305 -21.46 -20.39 -16.55
N ARG A 306 -22.08 -21.39 -15.95
CA ARG A 306 -22.16 -21.47 -14.49
C ARG A 306 -20.83 -21.99 -13.93
N LEU A 307 -20.05 -21.13 -13.28
CA LEU A 307 -18.75 -21.44 -12.70
C LEU A 307 -18.82 -21.44 -11.17
N GLU A 308 -18.08 -22.34 -10.56
CA GLU A 308 -17.82 -22.27 -9.12
C GLU A 308 -16.89 -21.09 -8.81
N LYS A 309 -17.05 -20.51 -7.62
CA LYS A 309 -16.18 -19.42 -7.13
C LYS A 309 -14.89 -20.01 -6.57
N ALA A 310 -13.97 -20.38 -7.45
CA ALA A 310 -12.71 -21.04 -7.12
C ALA A 310 -11.52 -20.35 -7.79
N GLY A 311 -10.39 -20.26 -7.07
CA GLY A 311 -9.19 -19.56 -7.50
C GLY A 311 -8.64 -20.01 -8.86
N VAL A 312 -8.85 -21.28 -9.25
CA VAL A 312 -8.42 -21.80 -10.56
C VAL A 312 -9.06 -21.06 -11.74
N PHE A 313 -10.31 -20.63 -11.61
CA PHE A 313 -10.99 -19.85 -12.66
C PHE A 313 -10.43 -18.43 -12.70
N ALA A 314 -10.24 -17.78 -11.55
CA ALA A 314 -9.64 -16.46 -11.46
C ALA A 314 -8.23 -16.42 -12.11
N VAL A 315 -7.37 -17.39 -11.79
CA VAL A 315 -6.03 -17.50 -12.39
C VAL A 315 -6.11 -17.68 -13.90
N ARG A 316 -7.01 -18.52 -14.41
CA ARG A 316 -7.13 -18.80 -15.86
C ARG A 316 -7.76 -17.66 -16.64
N GLN A 317 -8.61 -16.86 -16.02
CA GLN A 317 -9.20 -15.67 -16.62
C GLN A 317 -8.19 -14.52 -16.82
N GLY A 318 -7.08 -14.49 -16.10
CA GLY A 318 -6.09 -13.42 -16.20
C GLY A 318 -5.52 -13.22 -17.61
N ARG A 319 -5.30 -14.33 -18.35
CA ARG A 319 -4.80 -14.23 -19.75
C ARG A 319 -5.84 -13.67 -20.71
N PRO A 320 -7.04 -14.25 -20.87
CA PRO A 320 -8.04 -13.72 -21.79
C PRO A 320 -8.49 -12.30 -21.41
N LEU A 321 -8.51 -11.97 -20.10
CA LEU A 321 -8.80 -10.61 -19.66
C LEU A 321 -7.74 -9.61 -20.14
N ALA A 322 -6.45 -9.92 -19.96
CA ALA A 322 -5.36 -9.05 -20.42
C ALA A 322 -5.38 -8.85 -21.95
N ASP A 323 -5.63 -9.94 -22.69
CA ASP A 323 -5.74 -9.90 -24.17
C ASP A 323 -6.95 -9.04 -24.58
N ASN A 324 -8.11 -9.18 -23.93
CA ASN A 324 -9.33 -8.41 -24.24
C ASN A 324 -9.24 -6.93 -23.81
N LEU A 325 -8.58 -6.63 -22.72
CA LEU A 325 -8.30 -5.24 -22.32
C LEU A 325 -7.44 -4.53 -23.40
N ARG A 326 -6.41 -5.20 -23.93
CA ARG A 326 -5.60 -4.66 -25.03
C ARG A 326 -6.41 -4.47 -26.32
N LEU A 327 -7.19 -5.47 -26.70
CA LEU A 327 -8.05 -5.39 -27.87
C LEU A 327 -9.06 -4.25 -27.77
N SER A 328 -9.65 -4.05 -26.58
CA SER A 328 -10.66 -3.00 -26.36
C SER A 328 -10.10 -1.59 -26.51
N VAL A 329 -8.88 -1.32 -26.01
CA VAL A 329 -8.24 0.01 -26.19
C VAL A 329 -7.73 0.25 -27.61
N ARG A 330 -7.55 -0.82 -28.38
CA ARG A 330 -7.20 -0.76 -29.82
C ARG A 330 -8.44 -0.72 -30.73
N GLY A 331 -9.65 -0.76 -30.17
CA GLY A 331 -10.89 -0.82 -30.95
C GLY A 331 -11.05 -2.11 -31.77
N GLN A 332 -10.38 -3.20 -31.34
CA GLN A 332 -10.38 -4.48 -32.05
C GLN A 332 -11.44 -5.44 -31.45
N PRO A 333 -11.95 -6.39 -32.26
CA PRO A 333 -12.91 -7.39 -31.78
C PRO A 333 -12.34 -8.21 -30.61
N LEU A 334 -13.15 -8.37 -29.56
CA LEU A 334 -12.80 -9.15 -28.39
C LEU A 334 -12.83 -10.66 -28.67
N LYS A 335 -12.06 -11.43 -27.90
CA LYS A 335 -11.94 -12.88 -28.02
C LYS A 335 -12.70 -13.59 -26.91
N PRO A 336 -13.59 -14.55 -27.21
CA PRO A 336 -14.32 -15.27 -26.19
C PRO A 336 -13.42 -16.21 -25.40
N TYR A 337 -13.61 -16.22 -24.08
CA TYR A 337 -13.03 -17.18 -23.14
C TYR A 337 -13.98 -18.37 -22.97
N ARG A 338 -13.48 -19.57 -23.14
CA ARG A 338 -14.22 -20.81 -22.87
C ARG A 338 -13.63 -21.46 -21.61
N PRO A 339 -14.36 -21.46 -20.49
CA PRO A 339 -13.89 -22.06 -19.25
C PRO A 339 -13.78 -23.58 -19.36
N GLN A 340 -12.84 -24.16 -18.63
CA GLN A 340 -12.70 -25.61 -18.54
C GLN A 340 -13.91 -26.23 -17.81
N ARG A 341 -14.38 -27.37 -18.29
CA ARG A 341 -15.46 -28.15 -17.67
C ARG A 341 -15.00 -28.99 -16.47
N ARG A 342 -13.71 -29.36 -16.41
CA ARG A 342 -13.14 -30.17 -15.33
C ARG A 342 -11.82 -29.57 -14.90
N TRP A 343 -11.59 -29.52 -13.61
CA TRP A 343 -10.35 -29.06 -13.01
C TRP A 343 -9.85 -30.05 -11.96
N LEU A 344 -8.58 -29.98 -11.64
CA LEU A 344 -7.97 -30.73 -10.56
C LEU A 344 -8.04 -29.86 -9.30
N ALA A 345 -8.71 -30.36 -8.26
CA ALA A 345 -8.65 -29.80 -6.91
C ALA A 345 -7.67 -30.63 -6.07
N LEU A 346 -6.76 -29.96 -5.36
CA LEU A 346 -5.82 -30.54 -4.43
C LEU A 346 -6.11 -29.99 -3.04
N ILE A 347 -6.81 -30.78 -2.22
CA ILE A 347 -7.35 -30.36 -0.92
C ILE A 347 -6.44 -30.91 0.18
N SER A 348 -5.88 -30.03 1.01
CA SER A 348 -4.94 -30.37 2.08
C SER A 348 -5.69 -30.85 3.34
N THR A 349 -5.07 -31.75 4.10
CA THR A 349 -5.53 -32.18 5.42
C THR A 349 -4.79 -31.50 6.58
N GLY A 350 -3.94 -30.49 6.28
CA GLY A 350 -3.21 -29.71 7.28
C GLY A 350 -1.85 -30.29 7.69
N ASP A 351 -1.60 -31.58 7.52
CA ASP A 351 -0.43 -32.35 8.00
C ASP A 351 0.52 -32.80 6.88
N GLN A 352 0.68 -32.02 5.83
CA GLN A 352 1.47 -32.38 4.64
C GLN A 352 0.94 -33.63 3.91
N TYR A 353 -0.35 -33.83 3.99
CA TYR A 353 -1.10 -34.82 3.23
C TYR A 353 -2.19 -34.13 2.43
N ALA A 354 -2.53 -34.61 1.24
CA ALA A 354 -3.57 -34.00 0.41
C ALA A 354 -4.37 -35.07 -0.35
N VAL A 355 -5.59 -34.68 -0.71
CA VAL A 355 -6.50 -35.46 -1.54
C VAL A 355 -6.69 -34.75 -2.86
N ALA A 356 -6.39 -35.41 -3.96
CA ALA A 356 -6.66 -34.95 -5.31
C ALA A 356 -8.07 -35.35 -5.74
N SER A 357 -8.80 -34.43 -6.37
CA SER A 357 -10.16 -34.63 -6.89
C SER A 357 -10.25 -34.13 -8.32
N ARG A 358 -10.65 -35.00 -9.27
CA ARG A 358 -10.91 -34.60 -10.67
C ARG A 358 -12.05 -35.43 -11.25
N GLY A 359 -13.23 -34.83 -11.33
CA GLY A 359 -14.43 -35.56 -11.76
C GLY A 359 -14.72 -36.75 -10.86
N ALA A 360 -14.78 -37.97 -11.39
CA ALA A 360 -15.02 -39.20 -10.61
C ALA A 360 -13.75 -39.78 -9.95
N ILE A 361 -12.55 -39.28 -10.26
CA ILE A 361 -11.30 -39.83 -9.79
C ILE A 361 -10.84 -39.07 -8.55
N GLY A 362 -10.45 -39.81 -7.50
CA GLY A 362 -9.82 -39.29 -6.29
C GLY A 362 -8.65 -40.20 -5.86
N PHE A 363 -7.52 -39.57 -5.46
CA PHE A 363 -6.38 -40.25 -4.87
C PHE A 363 -5.77 -39.34 -3.80
N ALA A 364 -5.03 -39.94 -2.87
CA ALA A 364 -4.54 -39.20 -1.71
C ALA A 364 -3.14 -39.69 -1.29
N GLY A 365 -2.41 -38.85 -0.59
CA GLY A 365 -1.10 -39.19 -0.05
C GLY A 365 -0.22 -37.97 0.24
N ALA A 366 0.87 -38.21 0.96
CA ALA A 366 1.91 -37.20 1.18
C ALA A 366 2.60 -36.78 -0.14
N TRP A 367 2.68 -37.67 -1.13
CA TRP A 367 3.18 -37.33 -2.45
C TRP A 367 2.25 -36.37 -3.22
N VAL A 368 0.91 -36.43 -2.98
CA VAL A 368 -0.06 -35.49 -3.55
C VAL A 368 0.16 -34.11 -2.95
N TRP A 369 0.45 -34.02 -1.64
CA TRP A 369 0.78 -32.76 -1.00
C TRP A 369 2.09 -32.18 -1.57
N ARG A 370 3.15 -32.98 -1.73
CA ARG A 370 4.41 -32.54 -2.36
C ARG A 370 4.20 -32.05 -3.79
N TRP A 371 3.31 -32.70 -4.53
CA TRP A 371 2.93 -32.27 -5.89
C TRP A 371 2.16 -30.93 -5.86
N LYS A 372 1.20 -30.78 -4.93
CA LYS A 372 0.52 -29.52 -4.68
C LYS A 372 1.53 -28.41 -4.35
N ASP A 373 2.40 -28.62 -3.40
CA ASP A 373 3.44 -27.66 -2.99
C ASP A 373 4.33 -27.23 -4.17
N TRP A 374 4.75 -28.16 -5.01
CA TRP A 374 5.53 -27.86 -6.21
C TRP A 374 4.75 -26.98 -7.21
N ILE A 375 3.46 -27.27 -7.45
CA ILE A 375 2.59 -26.47 -8.32
C ILE A 375 2.46 -25.05 -7.76
N ASP A 376 2.14 -24.93 -6.48
CA ASP A 376 1.88 -23.67 -5.82
C ASP A 376 3.14 -22.78 -5.77
N ARG A 377 4.28 -23.32 -5.37
CA ARG A 377 5.57 -22.61 -5.39
C ARG A 377 5.98 -22.20 -6.79
N ARG A 378 5.75 -23.03 -7.79
CA ARG A 378 5.99 -22.70 -9.21
C ARG A 378 5.07 -21.57 -9.68
N PHE A 379 3.84 -21.53 -9.19
CA PHE A 379 2.92 -20.45 -9.49
C PHE A 379 3.39 -19.13 -8.86
N MET A 380 3.75 -19.13 -7.57
CA MET A 380 4.19 -17.95 -6.83
C MET A 380 5.48 -17.34 -7.41
N ARG A 381 6.45 -18.16 -7.81
CA ARG A 381 7.70 -17.70 -8.45
C ARG A 381 7.48 -16.84 -9.69
N LYS A 382 6.39 -17.03 -10.40
CA LYS A 382 6.05 -16.18 -11.57
C LYS A 382 5.83 -14.71 -11.19
N PHE A 383 5.49 -14.43 -9.94
CA PHE A 383 5.13 -13.09 -9.46
C PHE A 383 6.14 -12.51 -8.46
N SER A 384 7.14 -13.30 -8.07
CA SER A 384 8.27 -12.86 -7.24
C SER A 384 9.59 -12.72 -7.99
N GLU A 385 9.76 -13.51 -9.07
CA GLU A 385 10.95 -13.47 -9.93
C GLU A 385 10.58 -12.77 -11.24
N PHE A 386 11.13 -11.58 -11.46
CA PHE A 386 10.94 -10.83 -12.70
C PHE A 386 12.16 -11.01 -13.59
N PRO A 387 12.00 -11.22 -14.90
CA PRO A 387 13.13 -11.26 -15.82
C PRO A 387 13.75 -9.86 -15.91
N ASP A 388 15.08 -9.82 -16.02
CA ASP A 388 15.77 -8.60 -16.44
C ASP A 388 15.34 -8.28 -17.86
N MET A 389 14.72 -7.14 -18.04
CA MET A 389 14.34 -6.64 -19.36
C MET A 389 15.56 -5.93 -19.93
N ASP A 390 16.42 -6.66 -20.65
CA ASP A 390 17.56 -6.08 -21.37
C ASP A 390 17.05 -5.03 -22.36
N GLU A 391 17.64 -3.84 -22.34
CA GLU A 391 17.36 -2.73 -23.27
C GLU A 391 17.54 -3.13 -24.76
N GLN A 392 18.19 -4.26 -25.02
CA GLN A 392 18.43 -4.78 -26.37
C GLN A 392 17.21 -5.49 -27.00
N SER A 393 16.14 -5.79 -26.26
CA SER A 393 14.95 -6.41 -26.85
C SER A 393 14.08 -5.44 -27.66
N GLU A 394 14.30 -4.14 -27.55
CA GLU A 394 13.57 -3.12 -28.34
C GLU A 394 13.95 -3.07 -29.81
N SER A 395 15.14 -3.57 -30.19
CA SER A 395 15.65 -3.43 -31.59
C SER A 395 15.10 -4.46 -32.59
N ASN A 396 14.41 -5.50 -32.15
CA ASN A 396 13.94 -6.61 -33.00
C ASN A 396 12.42 -6.80 -33.08
N SER A 397 11.61 -6.01 -32.36
CA SER A 397 10.16 -6.00 -32.62
C SER A 397 9.88 -5.08 -33.81
N LYS A 398 9.50 -5.66 -34.96
CA LYS A 398 8.84 -4.90 -36.02
C LYS A 398 7.78 -4.03 -35.35
N PRO A 399 7.66 -2.73 -35.69
CA PRO A 399 6.59 -1.91 -35.20
C PRO A 399 5.27 -2.61 -35.54
N ASP A 400 4.67 -3.26 -34.55
CA ASP A 400 3.32 -3.80 -34.68
C ASP A 400 2.44 -2.59 -34.99
N SER A 401 1.84 -2.56 -36.19
CA SER A 401 0.96 -1.49 -36.70
C SER A 401 -0.34 -1.33 -35.89
N ASN A 402 -0.36 -1.80 -34.65
CA ASN A 402 -1.50 -1.77 -33.77
C ASN A 402 -1.48 -0.50 -32.90
N GLN A 403 -1.84 0.61 -33.48
CA GLN A 403 -2.04 1.87 -32.75
C GLN A 403 -3.30 1.79 -31.85
N LEU A 404 -3.27 2.48 -30.72
CA LEU A 404 -4.46 2.67 -29.88
C LEU A 404 -5.53 3.43 -30.71
N ALA A 405 -6.80 3.10 -30.46
CA ALA A 405 -7.91 3.79 -31.14
C ALA A 405 -8.03 5.22 -30.59
N LEU A 406 -7.77 6.19 -31.45
CA LEU A 406 -7.85 7.63 -31.16
C LEU A 406 -8.88 8.29 -32.07
N SER A 407 -9.59 9.29 -31.56
CA SER A 407 -10.34 10.23 -32.37
C SER A 407 -9.39 11.13 -33.16
N GLN A 408 -9.92 11.86 -34.16
CA GLN A 408 -9.13 12.80 -34.92
C GLN A 408 -8.53 13.91 -34.03
N GLU A 409 -9.30 14.41 -33.07
CA GLU A 409 -8.87 15.43 -32.10
C GLU A 409 -7.78 14.91 -31.20
N GLU A 410 -7.96 13.72 -30.58
CA GLU A 410 -6.94 13.07 -29.75
C GLU A 410 -5.64 12.79 -30.52
N SER A 411 -5.74 12.42 -31.81
CA SER A 411 -4.59 12.21 -32.67
C SER A 411 -3.80 13.49 -32.90
N LEU A 412 -4.48 14.62 -33.09
CA LEU A 412 -3.84 15.93 -33.23
C LEU A 412 -3.17 16.37 -31.93
N GLN A 413 -3.83 16.16 -30.79
CA GLN A 413 -3.25 16.46 -29.47
C GLN A 413 -2.02 15.58 -29.18
N ALA A 414 -2.07 14.28 -29.50
CA ALA A 414 -0.95 13.37 -29.33
C ALA A 414 0.25 13.75 -30.23
N ILE A 415 0.01 14.12 -31.48
CA ILE A 415 1.04 14.63 -32.39
C ILE A 415 1.65 15.93 -31.85
N SER A 416 0.83 16.85 -31.38
CA SER A 416 1.28 18.10 -30.75
C SER A 416 2.13 17.84 -29.50
N ALA A 417 1.78 16.83 -28.71
CA ALA A 417 2.53 16.43 -27.51
C ALA A 417 3.93 15.87 -27.84
N ILE A 418 4.12 15.25 -29.02
CA ILE A 418 5.40 14.69 -29.47
C ILE A 418 6.22 15.73 -30.27
N ALA A 419 5.58 16.73 -30.86
CA ALA A 419 6.22 17.74 -31.72
C ALA A 419 7.30 18.52 -30.95
N MET A 420 8.17 19.21 -31.70
CA MET A 420 9.21 20.06 -31.14
C MET A 420 8.63 21.09 -30.17
N ARG A 421 9.16 21.10 -28.93
CA ARG A 421 8.69 21.96 -27.85
C ARG A 421 9.56 23.21 -27.77
N CYS A 422 8.90 24.35 -27.64
CA CYS A 422 9.56 25.58 -27.31
C CYS A 422 10.01 25.57 -25.85
N GLY A 423 11.16 26.19 -25.56
CA GLY A 423 11.54 26.48 -24.17
C GLY A 423 10.94 27.80 -23.68
N GLY A 424 11.27 28.17 -22.44
CA GLY A 424 10.80 29.42 -21.83
C GLY A 424 9.26 29.44 -21.65
N CYS A 425 8.66 30.60 -21.95
CA CYS A 425 7.22 30.79 -21.81
C CYS A 425 6.37 29.88 -22.69
N GLY A 426 6.92 29.31 -23.77
CA GLY A 426 6.23 28.34 -24.62
C GLY A 426 6.10 26.93 -24.04
N ALA A 427 6.75 26.66 -22.90
CA ALA A 427 6.67 25.38 -22.20
C ALA A 427 5.61 25.39 -21.07
N LYS A 428 4.76 26.39 -20.98
CA LYS A 428 3.68 26.43 -19.97
C LYS A 428 2.56 25.46 -20.34
N VAL A 429 1.92 24.86 -19.32
CA VAL A 429 0.64 24.17 -19.50
C VAL A 429 -0.42 25.16 -19.98
N GLY A 430 -1.27 24.77 -20.90
CA GLY A 430 -2.31 25.63 -21.46
C GLY A 430 -3.23 26.22 -20.37
N ALA A 431 -3.55 27.50 -20.48
CA ALA A 431 -4.32 28.24 -19.47
C ALA A 431 -5.67 27.58 -19.15
N THR A 432 -6.36 27.03 -20.16
CA THR A 432 -7.65 26.33 -19.97
C THR A 432 -7.50 25.05 -19.13
N VAL A 433 -6.46 24.25 -19.40
CA VAL A 433 -6.16 23.01 -18.65
C VAL A 433 -5.82 23.36 -17.20
N LEU A 434 -4.95 24.36 -17.00
CA LEU A 434 -4.56 24.82 -15.67
C LEU A 434 -5.76 25.34 -14.88
N SER A 435 -6.61 26.18 -15.50
CA SER A 435 -7.80 26.73 -14.85
C SER A 435 -8.78 25.63 -14.42
N ARG A 436 -9.03 24.63 -15.26
CA ARG A 436 -9.91 23.50 -14.91
C ARG A 436 -9.33 22.64 -13.78
N ALA A 437 -8.04 22.39 -13.80
CA ALA A 437 -7.38 21.64 -12.72
C ALA A 437 -7.44 22.37 -11.37
N LEU A 438 -7.27 23.68 -11.36
CA LEU A 438 -7.24 24.50 -10.14
C LEU A 438 -8.63 24.88 -9.61
N SER A 439 -9.65 25.01 -10.48
CA SER A 439 -10.99 25.47 -10.10
C SER A 439 -11.71 24.57 -9.08
N ASN A 440 -11.32 23.32 -9.00
CA ASN A 440 -11.89 22.32 -8.09
C ASN A 440 -11.08 22.13 -6.80
N LEU A 441 -10.01 22.91 -6.58
CA LEU A 441 -9.21 22.83 -5.35
C LEU A 441 -9.89 23.61 -4.22
N ALA A 442 -10.05 22.99 -3.07
CA ALA A 442 -10.57 23.61 -1.87
C ALA A 442 -9.40 24.20 -1.07
N VAL A 443 -9.01 25.44 -1.36
CA VAL A 443 -7.91 26.14 -0.68
C VAL A 443 -8.43 26.84 0.58
N VAL A 444 -7.67 26.77 1.69
CA VAL A 444 -8.02 27.47 2.94
C VAL A 444 -7.94 28.98 2.76
N ASP A 445 -8.96 29.70 3.26
CA ASP A 445 -8.99 31.15 3.29
C ASP A 445 -8.22 31.66 4.50
N ARG A 446 -7.52 32.81 4.29
CA ARG A 446 -6.81 33.56 5.33
C ARG A 446 -7.01 35.06 5.17
N ASP A 447 -7.27 35.77 6.27
CA ASP A 447 -7.49 37.22 6.29
C ASP A 447 -6.23 38.03 5.92
N ASP A 448 -5.05 37.41 6.03
CA ASP A 448 -3.76 38.00 5.68
C ASP A 448 -3.34 37.74 4.21
N VAL A 449 -4.12 36.95 3.44
CA VAL A 449 -3.99 36.84 1.98
C VAL A 449 -4.93 37.82 1.32
N LEU A 450 -4.37 38.87 0.72
CA LEU A 450 -5.13 39.97 0.13
C LEU A 450 -5.47 39.74 -1.36
N ILE A 451 -4.53 39.08 -2.08
CA ILE A 451 -4.69 38.62 -3.46
C ILE A 451 -4.14 37.21 -3.53
N GLY A 452 -4.94 36.24 -3.97
CA GLY A 452 -4.57 34.81 -4.07
C GLY A 452 -5.41 34.08 -5.13
N LEU A 453 -5.52 32.76 -5.04
CA LEU A 453 -6.17 31.94 -6.07
C LEU A 453 -7.67 32.21 -6.30
N HIS A 454 -8.40 32.78 -5.33
CA HIS A 454 -9.83 33.12 -5.50
C HIS A 454 -10.06 34.30 -6.44
N SER A 455 -9.09 35.21 -6.50
CA SER A 455 -9.12 36.37 -7.43
C SER A 455 -7.69 36.63 -7.90
N PRO A 456 -7.18 35.76 -8.80
CA PRO A 456 -5.78 35.78 -9.19
C PRO A 456 -5.44 37.05 -10.01
N ASP A 457 -4.25 37.58 -9.73
CA ASP A 457 -3.60 38.63 -10.48
C ASP A 457 -2.19 38.17 -10.89
N ASP A 458 -1.35 39.07 -11.43
CA ASP A 458 0.02 38.77 -11.84
C ASP A 458 0.86 38.18 -10.67
N ALA A 459 0.57 38.59 -9.43
CA ALA A 459 1.20 38.10 -8.22
C ALA A 459 0.21 38.04 -7.04
N ALA A 460 0.47 37.11 -6.11
CA ALA A 460 -0.24 37.09 -4.83
C ALA A 460 0.26 38.20 -3.91
N VAL A 461 -0.64 38.72 -3.07
CA VAL A 461 -0.31 39.74 -2.06
C VAL A 461 -0.68 39.22 -0.68
N VAL A 462 0.30 39.11 0.19
CA VAL A 462 0.16 38.61 1.57
C VAL A 462 0.64 39.65 2.55
N ARG A 463 -0.10 39.83 3.65
CA ARG A 463 0.24 40.73 4.72
C ARG A 463 1.05 40.01 5.80
N VAL A 464 2.11 40.66 6.29
CA VAL A 464 2.78 40.24 7.53
C VAL A 464 2.08 40.96 8.67
N PRO A 465 1.46 40.21 9.63
CA PRO A 465 0.81 40.84 10.78
C PRO A 465 1.80 41.61 11.66
N PRO A 466 1.37 42.65 12.37
CA PRO A 466 2.22 43.37 13.34
C PRO A 466 2.80 42.38 14.39
N GLY A 467 4.06 42.55 14.77
CA GLY A 467 4.76 41.70 15.74
C GLY A 467 5.22 40.36 15.15
N LYS A 468 5.11 40.17 13.84
CA LYS A 468 5.59 38.95 13.14
C LYS A 468 6.68 39.27 12.13
N ALA A 469 7.60 38.33 11.97
CA ALA A 469 8.58 38.29 10.89
C ALA A 469 8.25 37.12 9.95
N MET A 470 8.67 37.23 8.70
CA MET A 470 8.43 36.23 7.67
C MET A 470 9.62 35.29 7.53
N VAL A 471 9.33 33.98 7.54
CA VAL A 471 10.28 32.91 7.20
C VAL A 471 9.99 32.45 5.78
N HIS A 472 11.04 32.31 4.97
CA HIS A 472 10.94 31.80 3.60
C HIS A 472 11.71 30.50 3.46
N SER A 473 11.13 29.52 2.79
CA SER A 473 11.81 28.33 2.32
C SER A 473 11.30 27.90 0.95
N VAL A 474 12.13 27.12 0.22
CA VAL A 474 11.74 26.54 -1.06
C VAL A 474 12.36 25.15 -1.22
N ASP A 475 11.49 24.19 -1.55
CA ASP A 475 11.90 22.84 -1.90
C ASP A 475 11.20 22.39 -3.18
N PHE A 476 11.95 21.67 -4.02
CA PHE A 476 11.48 21.15 -5.30
C PHE A 476 12.19 19.86 -5.66
N PHE A 477 11.46 18.81 -6.04
CA PHE A 477 12.05 17.55 -6.47
C PHE A 477 11.16 16.80 -7.47
N ARG A 478 11.77 15.84 -8.19
CA ARG A 478 11.11 14.98 -9.15
C ARG A 478 10.32 13.89 -8.42
N ALA A 479 9.22 13.43 -9.02
CA ALA A 479 8.45 12.32 -8.48
C ALA A 479 9.30 11.05 -8.37
N PHE A 480 9.17 10.39 -7.24
CA PHE A 480 9.81 9.11 -6.92
C PHE A 480 8.77 8.01 -6.63
N VAL A 481 7.50 8.37 -6.68
CA VAL A 481 6.33 7.48 -6.62
C VAL A 481 5.41 7.75 -7.81
N ASP A 482 4.69 6.72 -8.25
CA ASP A 482 3.82 6.82 -9.43
C ASP A 482 2.41 7.33 -9.11
N ASP A 483 2.06 7.47 -7.82
CA ASP A 483 0.81 8.04 -7.36
C ASP A 483 0.93 9.57 -7.23
N PRO A 484 0.31 10.36 -8.13
CA PRO A 484 0.43 11.81 -8.10
C PRO A 484 -0.20 12.46 -6.86
N TYR A 485 -1.28 11.88 -6.32
CA TYR A 485 -1.94 12.39 -5.13
C TYR A 485 -1.06 12.23 -3.88
N VAL A 486 -0.45 11.06 -3.70
CA VAL A 486 0.49 10.81 -2.60
C VAL A 486 1.77 11.63 -2.80
N PHE A 487 2.25 11.75 -4.04
CA PHE A 487 3.40 12.61 -4.36
C PHE A 487 3.14 14.07 -3.96
N GLY A 488 1.95 14.59 -4.27
CA GLY A 488 1.53 15.95 -3.85
C GLY A 488 1.56 16.13 -2.34
N LYS A 489 1.05 15.15 -1.57
CA LYS A 489 1.10 15.19 -0.09
C LYS A 489 2.53 15.21 0.43
N VAL A 490 3.40 14.36 -0.11
CA VAL A 490 4.81 14.30 0.33
C VAL A 490 5.55 15.59 -0.02
N ALA A 491 5.32 16.15 -1.21
CA ALA A 491 5.99 17.38 -1.64
C ALA A 491 5.60 18.59 -0.75
N ALA A 492 4.32 18.73 -0.44
CA ALA A 492 3.86 19.78 0.46
C ALA A 492 4.38 19.61 1.89
N ASN A 493 4.35 18.37 2.40
CA ASN A 493 4.83 18.08 3.76
C ASN A 493 6.35 18.28 3.91
N HIS A 494 7.11 17.95 2.87
CA HIS A 494 8.56 18.18 2.82
C HIS A 494 8.86 19.68 2.87
N ALA A 495 8.24 20.48 2.00
CA ALA A 495 8.48 21.92 1.94
C ALA A 495 8.04 22.67 3.22
N LEU A 496 7.03 22.16 3.94
CA LEU A 496 6.61 22.68 5.24
C LEU A 496 7.60 22.32 6.38
N GLY A 497 8.49 21.36 6.15
CA GLY A 497 9.44 20.86 7.15
C GLY A 497 10.31 21.95 7.76
N ASP A 498 10.90 22.80 6.92
CA ASP A 498 11.74 23.92 7.35
C ASP A 498 11.00 24.92 8.25
N ILE A 499 9.76 25.26 7.88
CA ILE A 499 8.94 26.20 8.66
C ILE A 499 8.68 25.65 10.06
N PHE A 500 8.32 24.36 10.13
CA PHE A 500 8.05 23.70 11.41
C PHE A 500 9.31 23.48 12.22
N ALA A 501 10.45 23.13 11.58
CA ALA A 501 11.74 22.98 12.26
C ALA A 501 12.20 24.28 12.93
N MET A 502 11.78 25.43 12.42
CA MET A 502 12.02 26.74 13.05
C MET A 502 10.94 27.14 14.06
N GLY A 503 9.90 26.32 14.29
CA GLY A 503 8.77 26.64 15.16
C GLY A 503 7.80 27.67 14.58
N GLY A 504 7.89 27.92 13.27
CA GLY A 504 7.05 28.85 12.54
C GLY A 504 5.64 28.34 12.29
N GLU A 505 4.71 29.27 12.04
CA GLU A 505 3.36 29.00 11.54
C GLU A 505 3.34 29.18 10.02
N ALA A 506 2.90 28.17 9.27
CA ALA A 506 2.81 28.28 7.82
C ALA A 506 1.70 29.28 7.44
N GLN A 507 1.97 30.15 6.48
CA GLN A 507 1.04 31.22 6.04
C GLN A 507 0.57 31.02 4.60
N SER A 508 1.51 30.97 3.65
CA SER A 508 1.20 30.90 2.22
C SER A 508 2.19 30.06 1.45
N ALA A 509 1.75 29.48 0.35
CA ALA A 509 2.54 28.67 -0.54
C ALA A 509 2.34 29.09 -2.00
N THR A 510 3.42 29.10 -2.78
CA THR A 510 3.38 29.11 -4.24
C THR A 510 3.94 27.82 -4.79
N ALA A 511 3.19 27.15 -5.69
CA ALA A 511 3.56 25.86 -6.27
C ALA A 511 4.45 26.04 -7.51
N ILE A 512 5.47 25.20 -7.64
CA ILE A 512 6.26 25.03 -8.86
C ILE A 512 6.04 23.60 -9.32
N ALA A 513 5.34 23.41 -10.46
CA ALA A 513 4.99 22.10 -10.96
C ALA A 513 5.53 21.89 -12.39
N THR A 514 6.03 20.68 -12.65
CA THR A 514 6.38 20.20 -13.99
C THR A 514 5.58 18.95 -14.27
N VAL A 515 4.86 18.90 -15.40
CA VAL A 515 4.03 17.77 -15.81
C VAL A 515 4.45 17.24 -17.17
N PRO A 516 4.45 15.90 -17.38
CA PRO A 516 4.67 15.33 -18.69
C PRO A 516 3.59 15.77 -19.68
N PRO A 517 3.96 16.04 -20.93
CA PRO A 517 3.00 16.39 -21.96
C PRO A 517 2.09 15.22 -22.32
N GLY A 518 0.86 15.51 -22.74
CA GLY A 518 -0.11 14.48 -23.08
C GLY A 518 -1.41 15.08 -23.61
N LEU A 519 -2.45 14.25 -23.73
CA LEU A 519 -3.80 14.74 -24.00
C LEU A 519 -4.24 15.68 -22.87
N GLU A 520 -4.93 16.77 -23.21
CA GLU A 520 -5.36 17.78 -22.23
C GLU A 520 -6.06 17.17 -21.02
N ALA A 521 -7.01 16.25 -21.23
CA ALA A 521 -7.75 15.61 -20.14
C ALA A 521 -6.84 14.77 -19.22
N LYS A 522 -5.76 14.18 -19.74
CA LYS A 522 -4.81 13.36 -18.96
C LYS A 522 -3.85 14.24 -18.15
N VAL A 523 -3.45 15.39 -18.73
CA VAL A 523 -2.62 16.40 -18.04
C VAL A 523 -3.44 17.07 -16.94
N GLU A 524 -4.69 17.44 -17.22
CA GLU A 524 -5.63 18.01 -16.24
C GLU A 524 -5.83 17.10 -15.03
N ASP A 525 -6.15 15.82 -15.26
CA ASP A 525 -6.32 14.83 -14.17
C ASP A 525 -5.04 14.66 -13.35
N LEU A 526 -3.88 14.53 -14.02
CA LEU A 526 -2.60 14.37 -13.34
C LEU A 526 -2.30 15.55 -12.41
N LEU A 527 -2.48 16.77 -12.93
CA LEU A 527 -2.28 18.00 -12.16
C LEU A 527 -3.29 18.12 -11.03
N PHE A 528 -4.56 17.81 -11.28
CA PHE A 528 -5.63 17.85 -10.28
C PHE A 528 -5.37 16.87 -9.13
N GLN A 529 -5.05 15.60 -9.41
CA GLN A 529 -4.73 14.62 -8.38
C GLN A 529 -3.54 15.07 -7.52
N MET A 530 -2.46 15.53 -8.18
CA MET A 530 -1.25 15.98 -7.50
C MET A 530 -1.50 17.21 -6.61
N MET A 531 -2.18 18.22 -7.16
CA MET A 531 -2.45 19.44 -6.41
C MET A 531 -3.49 19.25 -5.31
N THR A 532 -4.47 18.35 -5.48
CA THR A 532 -5.41 18.02 -4.41
C THR A 532 -4.67 17.42 -3.21
N GLY A 533 -3.77 16.44 -3.43
CA GLY A 533 -2.97 15.88 -2.35
C GLY A 533 -2.12 16.93 -1.63
N ALA A 534 -1.51 17.84 -2.37
CA ALA A 534 -0.72 18.92 -1.80
C ALA A 534 -1.58 19.91 -1.00
N VAL A 535 -2.72 20.33 -1.56
CA VAL A 535 -3.62 21.31 -0.92
C VAL A 535 -4.23 20.77 0.37
N GLU A 536 -4.53 19.48 0.46
CA GLU A 536 -4.97 18.88 1.73
C GLU A 536 -3.92 19.07 2.85
N VAL A 537 -2.64 18.79 2.57
CA VAL A 537 -1.56 19.00 3.55
C VAL A 537 -1.36 20.48 3.88
N LEU A 538 -1.40 21.34 2.88
CA LEU A 538 -1.31 22.79 3.09
C LEU A 538 -2.47 23.31 3.95
N ASN A 539 -3.69 22.86 3.67
CA ASN A 539 -4.88 23.26 4.45
C ASN A 539 -4.80 22.79 5.91
N GLU A 540 -4.36 21.56 6.15
CA GLU A 540 -4.11 21.04 7.51
C GLU A 540 -3.08 21.89 8.27
N ALA A 541 -2.11 22.44 7.54
CA ALA A 541 -1.10 23.35 8.10
C ALA A 541 -1.64 24.77 8.31
N GLY A 542 -2.82 25.12 7.78
CA GLY A 542 -3.35 26.47 7.72
C GLY A 542 -2.61 27.36 6.70
N CYS A 543 -1.96 26.77 5.71
CA CYS A 543 -1.16 27.43 4.67
C CYS A 543 -2.00 27.61 3.39
N ALA A 544 -2.26 28.82 2.99
CA ALA A 544 -3.01 29.09 1.76
C ALA A 544 -2.14 28.87 0.51
N LEU A 545 -2.59 28.08 -0.45
CA LEU A 545 -2.00 28.10 -1.79
C LEU A 545 -2.44 29.37 -2.50
N VAL A 546 -1.50 30.27 -2.82
CA VAL A 546 -1.80 31.62 -3.33
C VAL A 546 -1.44 31.80 -4.80
N GLY A 547 -0.71 30.86 -5.40
CA GLY A 547 -0.30 30.94 -6.79
C GLY A 547 0.74 29.90 -7.15
N GLY A 548 1.42 30.10 -8.27
CA GLY A 548 2.50 29.23 -8.70
C GLY A 548 2.81 29.27 -10.18
N HIS A 549 3.61 28.31 -10.64
CA HIS A 549 3.98 28.13 -12.03
C HIS A 549 3.87 26.65 -12.42
N THR A 550 3.27 26.38 -13.59
CA THR A 550 3.16 25.02 -14.13
C THR A 550 3.76 24.97 -15.53
N GLY A 551 4.82 24.17 -15.68
CA GLY A 551 5.50 23.92 -16.93
C GLY A 551 5.37 22.50 -17.41
N GLU A 552 5.64 22.27 -18.69
CA GLU A 552 5.78 20.94 -19.28
C GLU A 552 7.24 20.46 -19.19
N GLY A 553 7.44 19.18 -18.87
CA GLY A 553 8.74 18.56 -18.82
C GLY A 553 8.65 17.04 -18.96
N ARG A 554 9.79 16.36 -19.07
CA ARG A 554 9.80 14.90 -19.24
C ARG A 554 9.30 14.15 -18.00
N GLU A 555 9.57 14.69 -16.81
CA GLU A 555 9.31 14.04 -15.54
C GLU A 555 8.33 14.88 -14.72
N LEU A 556 7.47 14.21 -13.99
CA LEU A 556 6.62 14.86 -12.99
C LEU A 556 7.49 15.40 -11.87
N ALA A 557 7.30 16.67 -11.53
CA ALA A 557 8.01 17.29 -10.40
C ALA A 557 7.10 18.32 -9.72
N LEU A 558 7.30 18.51 -8.43
CA LEU A 558 6.53 19.46 -7.62
C LEU A 558 7.41 20.00 -6.50
N GLY A 559 7.20 21.25 -6.21
CA GLY A 559 7.77 21.89 -5.03
C GLY A 559 7.01 23.14 -4.67
N PHE A 560 7.38 23.74 -3.56
CA PHE A 560 6.71 24.90 -3.03
C PHE A 560 7.73 25.91 -2.51
N ALA A 561 7.50 27.19 -2.79
CA ALA A 561 8.04 28.25 -1.97
C ALA A 561 7.00 28.54 -0.87
N ILE A 562 7.40 28.33 0.38
CA ILE A 562 6.57 28.50 1.57
C ILE A 562 6.97 29.77 2.31
N ASN A 563 5.95 30.55 2.70
CA ASN A 563 6.11 31.62 3.66
C ASN A 563 5.49 31.20 4.99
N GLY A 564 6.22 31.41 6.05
CA GLY A 564 5.79 31.19 7.43
C GLY A 564 5.93 32.45 8.27
N LEU A 565 5.29 32.45 9.42
CA LEU A 565 5.31 33.54 10.40
C LEU A 565 5.98 33.07 11.69
N ILE A 566 6.87 33.88 12.22
CA ILE A 566 7.48 33.75 13.55
C ILE A 566 7.32 35.07 14.29
N ASP A 567 7.51 35.09 15.63
CA ASP A 567 7.53 36.34 16.37
C ASP A 567 8.76 37.16 16.00
N ASP A 568 8.62 38.50 15.85
CA ASP A 568 9.68 39.37 15.37
C ASP A 568 10.80 39.58 16.41
N ASP A 569 10.54 39.30 17.69
CA ASP A 569 11.54 39.28 18.76
C ASP A 569 12.45 38.02 18.69
N LEU A 570 12.11 37.03 17.89
CA LEU A 570 12.81 35.76 17.69
C LEU A 570 13.02 34.92 18.97
N ALA A 571 12.31 35.22 20.05
CA ALA A 571 12.54 34.58 21.36
C ALA A 571 12.18 33.08 21.37
N LEU A 572 11.18 32.68 20.58
CA LEU A 572 10.70 31.30 20.52
C LEU A 572 11.10 30.56 19.23
N VAL A 573 12.02 31.14 18.46
CA VAL A 573 12.50 30.51 17.22
C VAL A 573 13.41 29.35 17.54
N MET A 574 13.04 28.15 17.07
CA MET A 574 13.92 26.97 17.11
C MET A 574 15.05 27.14 16.06
N ARG A 575 16.26 26.85 16.45
CA ARG A 575 17.46 27.00 15.62
C ARG A 575 18.24 25.72 15.58
N LYS A 576 19.14 25.57 14.59
CA LYS A 576 20.11 24.48 14.55
C LYS A 576 21.14 24.58 15.68
N GLY A 577 21.52 25.78 16.07
CA GLY A 577 22.42 26.03 17.21
C GLY A 577 21.64 26.24 18.50
N GLY A 578 22.32 25.96 19.65
CA GLY A 578 21.74 26.15 20.99
C GLY A 578 21.72 24.90 21.86
N MET A 579 22.21 23.76 21.34
CA MET A 579 22.34 22.51 22.12
C MET A 579 23.17 22.75 23.40
N GLN A 580 22.75 22.15 24.49
CA GLN A 580 23.45 22.27 25.79
C GLN A 580 24.05 20.91 26.19
N PRO A 581 25.27 20.88 26.77
CA PRO A 581 25.82 19.66 27.35
C PRO A 581 24.83 19.02 28.36
N GLY A 582 24.58 17.72 28.21
CA GLY A 582 23.62 16.98 29.02
C GLY A 582 22.25 16.76 28.36
N ASP A 583 21.88 17.58 27.38
CA ASP A 583 20.67 17.39 26.59
C ASP A 583 20.64 16.02 25.90
N LYS A 584 19.46 15.54 25.60
CA LYS A 584 19.22 14.32 24.81
C LYS A 584 18.84 14.64 23.39
N LEU A 585 19.33 13.83 22.47
CA LEU A 585 18.93 13.87 21.05
C LEU A 585 17.70 13.01 20.84
N ILE A 586 16.64 13.61 20.32
CA ILE A 586 15.40 12.94 19.94
C ILE A 586 15.26 12.96 18.41
N LEU A 587 14.89 11.82 17.86
CA LEU A 587 14.49 11.70 16.46
C LEU A 587 13.00 11.31 16.40
N THR A 588 12.15 12.14 15.74
CA THR A 588 10.70 11.99 15.80
C THR A 588 10.15 10.94 14.83
N LYS A 589 10.82 10.69 13.70
CA LYS A 589 10.43 9.67 12.71
C LYS A 589 11.63 8.76 12.38
N PRO A 590 11.36 7.52 11.91
CA PRO A 590 12.42 6.60 11.50
C PRO A 590 13.13 7.06 10.23
N ILE A 591 14.36 6.58 10.04
CA ILE A 591 15.19 6.82 8.85
C ILE A 591 15.22 5.59 7.93
N GLY A 592 15.63 5.80 6.67
CA GLY A 592 15.78 4.75 5.66
C GLY A 592 15.03 5.01 4.35
N THR A 593 14.44 6.20 4.15
CA THR A 593 13.68 6.50 2.92
C THR A 593 14.55 6.44 1.68
N GLY A 594 15.77 6.92 1.72
CA GLY A 594 16.68 6.95 0.58
C GLY A 594 17.01 5.55 0.05
N THR A 595 17.46 4.66 0.93
CA THR A 595 17.78 3.27 0.57
C THR A 595 16.56 2.49 0.12
N LEU A 596 15.40 2.67 0.77
CA LEU A 596 14.14 1.98 0.42
C LEU A 596 13.65 2.36 -0.98
N PHE A 597 13.64 3.64 -1.34
CA PHE A 597 13.23 4.05 -2.70
C PHE A 597 14.27 3.69 -3.75
N ALA A 598 15.56 3.65 -3.40
CA ALA A 598 16.59 3.09 -4.29
C ALA A 598 16.36 1.58 -4.56
N ALA A 599 15.96 0.82 -3.53
CA ALA A 599 15.61 -0.59 -3.67
C ALA A 599 14.29 -0.77 -4.45
N ASN A 600 13.31 0.10 -4.22
CA ASN A 600 12.05 0.09 -4.95
C ASN A 600 12.29 0.24 -6.46
N ASN A 601 13.10 1.21 -6.88
CA ASN A 601 13.43 1.42 -8.29
C ASN A 601 14.15 0.23 -8.95
N ARG A 602 14.73 -0.68 -8.14
CA ARG A 602 15.37 -1.92 -8.58
C ARG A 602 14.47 -3.16 -8.40
N LEU A 603 13.19 -2.98 -8.10
CA LEU A 603 12.24 -4.07 -7.78
C LEU A 603 12.71 -4.95 -6.60
N ALA A 604 13.56 -4.42 -5.72
CA ALA A 604 14.13 -5.14 -4.59
C ALA A 604 13.44 -4.84 -3.25
N ALA A 605 12.67 -3.76 -3.14
CA ALA A 605 11.90 -3.45 -1.94
C ALA A 605 10.56 -4.21 -1.92
N LYS A 606 10.11 -4.60 -0.74
CA LYS A 606 8.74 -5.11 -0.55
C LYS A 606 7.75 -3.95 -0.56
N GLY A 607 6.59 -4.13 -1.19
CA GLY A 607 5.56 -3.08 -1.28
C GLY A 607 5.13 -2.56 0.08
N ARG A 608 5.02 -3.43 1.10
CA ARG A 608 4.71 -3.02 2.48
C ARG A 608 5.75 -2.10 3.13
N TRP A 609 7.04 -2.23 2.76
CA TRP A 609 8.09 -1.31 3.25
C TRP A 609 7.92 0.08 2.66
N ILE A 610 7.61 0.14 1.36
CA ILE A 610 7.36 1.39 0.65
C ILE A 610 6.10 2.08 1.19
N ASP A 611 5.03 1.33 1.43
CA ASP A 611 3.80 1.86 2.02
C ASP A 611 4.03 2.41 3.44
N ALA A 612 4.80 1.71 4.28
CA ALA A 612 5.18 2.21 5.60
C ALA A 612 6.04 3.48 5.51
N ALA A 613 6.98 3.54 4.57
CA ALA A 613 7.78 4.73 4.32
C ALA A 613 6.91 5.92 3.87
N LEU A 614 5.97 5.71 2.94
CA LEU A 614 5.05 6.75 2.50
C LEU A 614 4.15 7.25 3.64
N ARG A 615 3.63 6.37 4.49
CA ARG A 615 2.88 6.77 5.70
C ARG A 615 3.70 7.65 6.63
N SER A 616 4.97 7.33 6.82
CA SER A 616 5.90 8.17 7.61
C SER A 616 6.15 9.53 6.95
N MET A 617 6.30 9.55 5.63
CA MET A 617 6.56 10.79 4.87
C MET A 617 5.38 11.74 4.82
N VAL A 618 4.14 11.23 4.81
CA VAL A 618 2.93 12.07 4.85
C VAL A 618 2.55 12.52 6.26
N LEU A 619 3.15 11.95 7.30
CA LEU A 619 2.97 12.43 8.68
C LEU A 619 3.59 13.82 8.81
N SER A 620 2.77 14.84 9.12
CA SER A 620 3.24 16.23 9.27
C SER A 620 4.19 16.40 10.44
N ASN A 621 5.19 17.25 10.31
CA ASN A 621 6.09 17.62 11.42
C ASN A 621 5.49 18.72 12.33
N ARG A 622 4.31 19.30 12.00
CA ARG A 622 3.70 20.42 12.72
C ARG A 622 3.49 20.13 14.21
N GLN A 623 2.77 19.07 14.53
CA GLN A 623 2.47 18.70 15.92
C GLN A 623 3.72 18.27 16.68
N GLY A 624 4.68 17.63 15.98
CA GLY A 624 5.98 17.27 16.54
C GLY A 624 6.79 18.49 16.97
N ALA A 625 6.87 19.51 16.10
CA ALA A 625 7.53 20.77 16.39
C ALA A 625 6.90 21.51 17.58
N GLN A 626 5.57 21.53 17.64
CA GLN A 626 4.84 22.11 18.76
C GLN A 626 5.16 21.37 20.07
N ALA A 627 5.11 20.04 20.08
CA ALA A 627 5.44 19.24 21.26
C ALA A 627 6.88 19.46 21.73
N LEU A 628 7.84 19.51 20.80
CA LEU A 628 9.24 19.82 21.12
C LEU A 628 9.38 21.21 21.78
N ARG A 629 8.71 22.23 21.26
CA ARG A 629 8.70 23.57 21.81
C ARG A 629 8.11 23.61 23.23
N GLU A 630 6.97 22.93 23.47
CA GLU A 630 6.34 22.81 24.78
C GLU A 630 7.26 22.16 25.84
N HIS A 631 8.23 21.32 25.38
CA HIS A 631 9.20 20.65 26.24
C HIS A 631 10.57 21.33 26.28
N GLY A 632 10.68 22.59 25.78
CA GLY A 632 11.88 23.40 25.91
C GLY A 632 13.04 22.93 25.04
N VAL A 633 12.74 22.52 23.80
CA VAL A 633 13.76 22.19 22.80
C VAL A 633 14.83 23.28 22.71
N THR A 634 16.09 22.89 22.74
CA THR A 634 17.25 23.82 22.71
C THR A 634 17.79 24.02 21.32
N ALA A 635 17.66 23.00 20.44
CA ALA A 635 18.01 23.06 19.01
C ALA A 635 17.14 22.08 18.23
N CYS A 636 16.83 22.43 16.97
CA CYS A 636 16.00 21.61 16.08
C CYS A 636 16.38 21.81 14.62
N THR A 637 16.24 20.74 13.84
CA THR A 637 16.26 20.74 12.38
C THR A 637 15.37 19.61 11.85
N ASP A 638 14.88 19.70 10.63
CA ASP A 638 14.27 18.57 9.94
C ASP A 638 15.35 17.71 9.25
N LEU A 639 15.03 16.42 9.04
CA LEU A 639 15.93 15.49 8.37
C LEU A 639 15.59 15.38 6.89
N THR A 640 16.55 15.78 6.04
CA THR A 640 16.38 15.78 4.59
C THR A 640 17.63 15.16 3.88
N GLY A 641 18.02 15.71 2.76
CA GLY A 641 19.01 15.13 1.85
C GLY A 641 20.41 14.85 2.43
N PHE A 642 20.84 15.55 3.48
CA PHE A 642 22.17 15.34 4.08
C PHE A 642 22.24 14.14 5.06
N GLY A 643 21.11 13.51 5.34
CA GLY A 643 21.03 12.39 6.28
C GLY A 643 21.25 12.81 7.74
N LEU A 644 21.13 11.85 8.65
CA LEU A 644 21.22 12.12 10.09
C LEU A 644 22.55 12.77 10.48
N LEU A 645 23.68 12.23 10.00
CA LEU A 645 25.00 12.75 10.36
C LEU A 645 25.21 14.17 9.84
N GLY A 646 24.76 14.47 8.61
CA GLY A 646 24.91 15.80 8.04
C GLY A 646 24.19 16.87 8.85
N HIS A 647 22.91 16.62 9.17
CA HIS A 647 22.12 17.56 9.96
C HIS A 647 22.65 17.70 11.40
N LEU A 648 23.13 16.62 12.02
CA LEU A 648 23.74 16.73 13.35
C LEU A 648 25.02 17.56 13.35
N VAL A 649 25.87 17.44 12.30
CA VAL A 649 27.04 18.29 12.13
C VAL A 649 26.66 19.77 11.99
N GLU A 650 25.56 20.06 11.28
CA GLU A 650 25.03 21.42 11.18
C GLU A 650 24.50 21.96 12.51
N MET A 651 24.13 21.09 13.46
CA MET A 651 23.67 21.48 14.80
C MET A 651 24.84 21.61 15.80
N THR A 652 25.82 20.70 15.78
CA THR A 652 26.96 20.72 16.72
C THR A 652 27.84 21.95 16.52
N LYS A 653 28.11 22.30 15.27
CA LYS A 653 29.01 23.39 14.92
C LYS A 653 28.56 24.76 15.48
N PRO A 654 27.35 25.27 15.24
CA PRO A 654 26.91 26.54 15.81
C PRO A 654 26.60 26.47 17.31
N SER A 655 26.45 25.26 17.89
CA SER A 655 26.26 25.08 19.32
C SER A 655 27.59 25.05 20.12
N GLY A 656 28.72 24.78 19.46
CA GLY A 656 30.03 24.65 20.12
C GLY A 656 30.07 23.46 21.09
N VAL A 657 29.53 22.32 20.69
CA VAL A 657 29.39 21.10 21.51
C VAL A 657 29.74 19.86 20.70
N ASP A 658 30.03 18.77 21.41
CA ASP A 658 30.11 17.44 20.82
C ASP A 658 28.80 16.67 21.00
N ALA A 659 28.61 15.59 20.24
CA ALA A 659 27.42 14.73 20.36
C ALA A 659 27.79 13.25 20.32
N GLU A 660 27.04 12.46 21.08
CA GLU A 660 27.11 10.99 21.08
C GLU A 660 25.84 10.43 20.46
N ILE A 661 25.99 9.48 19.51
CA ILE A 661 24.87 8.77 18.86
C ILE A 661 24.99 7.28 19.14
N SER A 662 23.89 6.67 19.63
CA SER A 662 23.73 5.21 19.72
C SER A 662 23.17 4.67 18.40
N LEU A 663 23.93 3.81 17.73
CA LEU A 663 23.50 3.17 16.48
C LEU A 663 22.32 2.20 16.72
N SER A 664 22.34 1.46 17.84
CA SER A 664 21.26 0.54 18.19
C SER A 664 19.96 1.25 18.54
N ALA A 665 20.01 2.51 18.98
CA ALA A 665 18.82 3.31 19.33
C ALA A 665 18.17 4.00 18.11
N LEU A 666 18.79 3.98 16.92
CA LEU A 666 18.21 4.62 15.74
C LEU A 666 16.87 3.96 15.35
N PRO A 667 15.78 4.70 15.24
CA PRO A 667 14.53 4.18 14.70
C PRO A 667 14.68 4.02 13.18
N LEU A 668 14.36 2.83 12.68
CA LEU A 668 14.51 2.47 11.27
C LEU A 668 13.17 2.11 10.66
N LEU A 669 12.99 2.49 9.41
CA LEU A 669 11.90 1.97 8.58
C LEU A 669 12.11 0.48 8.32
N ASP A 670 11.03 -0.27 8.29
CA ASP A 670 11.05 -1.69 7.94
C ASP A 670 11.70 -1.88 6.56
N GLY A 671 12.63 -2.83 6.46
CA GLY A 671 13.37 -3.11 5.24
C GLY A 671 14.61 -2.25 5.01
N ALA A 672 14.87 -1.20 5.80
CA ALA A 672 16.04 -0.35 5.63
C ALA A 672 17.35 -1.11 5.88
N LEU A 673 17.39 -1.98 6.90
CA LEU A 673 18.55 -2.84 7.17
C LEU A 673 18.77 -3.87 6.07
N GLU A 674 17.71 -4.51 5.63
CA GLU A 674 17.76 -5.54 4.60
C GLU A 674 18.24 -4.97 3.27
N THR A 675 17.81 -3.76 2.91
CA THR A 675 18.25 -3.10 1.67
C THR A 675 19.72 -2.72 1.73
N VAL A 676 20.18 -2.17 2.85
CA VAL A 676 21.61 -1.87 3.06
C VAL A 676 22.45 -3.14 3.07
N ALA A 677 22.01 -4.20 3.74
CA ALA A 677 22.69 -5.51 3.74
C ALA A 677 22.79 -6.13 2.33
N ALA A 678 21.82 -5.83 1.46
CA ALA A 678 21.86 -6.20 0.05
C ALA A 678 22.76 -5.27 -0.81
N GLY A 679 23.45 -4.30 -0.21
CA GLY A 679 24.32 -3.35 -0.90
C GLY A 679 23.58 -2.28 -1.69
N ILE A 680 22.30 -2.05 -1.40
CA ILE A 680 21.48 -1.05 -2.10
C ILE A 680 21.48 0.24 -1.28
N LEU A 681 22.01 1.28 -1.87
CA LEU A 681 22.18 2.61 -1.28
C LEU A 681 21.56 3.67 -2.19
N SER A 682 21.12 4.79 -1.61
CA SER A 682 20.66 5.95 -2.38
C SER A 682 21.80 6.56 -3.22
N SER A 683 21.45 7.12 -4.37
CA SER A 683 22.41 7.78 -5.27
C SER A 683 23.13 8.97 -4.63
N LEU A 684 22.55 9.63 -3.62
CA LEU A 684 23.16 10.75 -2.91
C LEU A 684 24.08 10.29 -1.76
N GLN A 685 23.92 9.08 -1.26
CA GLN A 685 24.66 8.58 -0.11
C GLN A 685 26.20 8.61 -0.30
N PRO A 686 26.79 8.31 -1.46
CA PRO A 686 28.24 8.45 -1.67
C PRO A 686 28.78 9.87 -1.41
N ALA A 687 27.97 10.89 -1.67
CA ALA A 687 28.33 12.28 -1.32
C ALA A 687 28.26 12.51 0.20
N ASN A 688 27.20 12.00 0.86
CA ASN A 688 27.01 12.15 2.29
C ASN A 688 28.06 11.39 3.12
N VAL A 689 28.56 10.25 2.65
CA VAL A 689 29.63 9.47 3.31
C VAL A 689 30.90 10.29 3.52
N ARG A 690 31.13 11.36 2.75
CA ARG A 690 32.27 12.29 2.98
C ARG A 690 32.22 12.97 4.35
N LEU A 691 30.99 13.06 4.97
CA LEU A 691 30.79 13.62 6.31
C LEU A 691 31.34 12.70 7.43
N ARG A 692 31.69 11.45 7.12
CA ARG A 692 32.34 10.52 8.08
C ARG A 692 33.58 11.13 8.79
N ARG A 693 34.22 12.13 8.18
CA ARG A 693 35.32 12.89 8.79
C ARG A 693 34.94 13.64 10.07
N ALA A 694 33.65 13.78 10.38
CA ALA A 694 33.14 14.34 11.62
C ALA A 694 33.03 13.30 12.76
N LEU A 695 33.29 12.03 12.46
CA LEU A 695 33.18 10.91 13.40
C LEU A 695 34.58 10.63 14.03
N ARG A 696 34.67 10.71 15.35
CA ARG A 696 35.88 10.49 16.13
C ARG A 696 36.38 9.05 16.12
N ASN A 697 35.42 8.09 16.16
CA ASN A 697 35.69 6.65 16.32
C ASN A 697 35.16 5.82 15.14
N GLN A 698 35.20 6.37 13.94
CA GLN A 698 34.64 5.77 12.72
C GLN A 698 35.08 4.31 12.53
N ALA A 699 36.39 4.00 12.72
CA ALA A 699 36.94 2.68 12.45
C ALA A 699 36.32 1.56 13.33
N ALA A 700 35.87 1.90 14.54
CA ALA A 700 35.26 0.94 15.45
C ALA A 700 33.84 0.52 15.03
N TYR A 701 33.13 1.33 14.22
CA TYR A 701 31.74 1.12 13.85
C TYR A 701 31.52 0.98 12.34
N ALA A 702 32.58 0.98 11.54
CA ALA A 702 32.47 0.90 10.07
C ALA A 702 31.70 -0.35 9.59
N ASP A 703 31.82 -1.46 10.31
CA ASP A 703 31.16 -2.74 10.00
C ASP A 703 29.82 -2.92 10.71
N HIS A 704 29.37 -1.93 11.50
CA HIS A 704 28.08 -2.01 12.18
C HIS A 704 26.93 -1.92 11.15
N PRO A 705 25.90 -2.83 11.20
CA PRO A 705 24.85 -2.90 10.16
C PRO A 705 24.09 -1.58 9.96
N ARG A 706 23.95 -0.76 10.99
CA ARG A 706 23.22 0.52 10.93
C ARG A 706 24.14 1.70 10.53
N TYR A 707 25.44 1.51 10.48
CA TYR A 707 26.39 2.58 10.15
C TYR A 707 26.11 3.26 8.81
N PRO A 708 25.77 2.56 7.71
CA PRO A 708 25.47 3.22 6.45
C PRO A 708 24.22 4.11 6.50
N LEU A 709 23.27 3.81 7.41
CA LEU A 709 21.98 4.52 7.49
C LEU A 709 22.09 5.93 8.09
N ILE A 710 23.18 6.26 8.82
CA ILE A 710 23.39 7.63 9.30
C ILE A 710 23.68 8.62 8.16
N PHE A 711 24.07 8.12 6.99
CA PHE A 711 24.34 8.91 5.77
C PHE A 711 23.17 8.89 4.78
N ASP A 712 22.14 8.07 5.03
CA ASP A 712 21.02 7.88 4.11
C ASP A 712 20.21 9.17 3.99
N PRO A 713 20.01 9.74 2.78
CA PRO A 713 19.20 10.92 2.60
C PRO A 713 17.74 10.61 2.92
N GLN A 714 17.05 11.56 3.54
CA GLN A 714 15.64 11.43 3.84
C GLN A 714 14.80 12.38 2.97
N THR A 715 13.58 11.94 2.63
CA THR A 715 12.57 12.81 2.02
C THR A 715 11.39 12.89 2.98
N ALA A 716 10.97 14.11 3.34
CA ALA A 716 9.96 14.39 4.35
C ALA A 716 10.23 13.63 5.67
N GLY A 717 11.49 13.66 6.12
CA GLY A 717 11.93 13.02 7.35
C GLY A 717 11.36 13.64 8.61
N GLY A 718 11.78 13.13 9.76
CA GLY A 718 11.39 13.65 11.07
C GLY A 718 12.19 14.87 11.50
N LEU A 719 11.91 15.35 12.69
CA LEU A 719 12.70 16.39 13.37
C LEU A 719 13.80 15.72 14.22
N LEU A 720 15.01 16.25 14.09
CA LEU A 720 16.12 15.99 14.99
C LEU A 720 16.20 17.14 15.98
N ALA A 721 16.06 16.83 17.26
CA ALA A 721 15.94 17.83 18.30
C ALA A 721 16.79 17.53 19.52
N SER A 722 17.33 18.58 20.14
CA SER A 722 18.01 18.54 21.43
C SER A 722 17.05 19.02 22.50
N VAL A 723 16.80 18.19 23.55
CA VAL A 723 15.84 18.47 24.61
C VAL A 723 16.50 18.26 25.97
N PRO A 724 16.24 19.13 26.98
CA PRO A 724 16.73 18.96 28.35
C PRO A 724 16.42 17.58 28.91
N ALA A 725 17.39 16.93 29.55
CA ALA A 725 17.31 15.54 29.98
C ALA A 725 16.08 15.24 30.86
N GLU A 726 15.71 16.17 31.75
CA GLU A 726 14.57 16.05 32.67
C GLU A 726 13.20 16.12 31.98
N ARG A 727 13.12 16.55 30.71
CA ARG A 727 11.89 16.68 29.95
C ARG A 727 11.71 15.60 28.87
N VAL A 728 12.72 14.79 28.66
CA VAL A 728 12.76 13.83 27.55
C VAL A 728 11.65 12.80 27.61
N GLU A 729 11.42 12.18 28.79
CA GLU A 729 10.41 11.12 28.91
C GLU A 729 9.01 11.63 28.61
N SER A 730 8.64 12.81 29.16
CA SER A 730 7.35 13.45 28.89
C SER A 730 7.22 13.88 27.43
N CYS A 731 8.31 14.38 26.83
CA CYS A 731 8.36 14.77 25.43
C CYS A 731 8.12 13.56 24.49
N VAL A 732 8.85 12.46 24.70
CA VAL A 732 8.69 11.23 23.92
C VAL A 732 7.29 10.63 24.08
N ALA A 733 6.76 10.60 25.31
CA ALA A 733 5.39 10.14 25.55
C ALA A 733 4.36 10.99 24.81
N ARG A 734 4.52 12.33 24.82
CA ARG A 734 3.66 13.26 24.09
C ARG A 734 3.75 13.07 22.58
N LEU A 735 4.96 12.94 22.03
CA LEU A 735 5.17 12.70 20.60
C LEU A 735 4.51 11.38 20.14
N ARG A 736 4.67 10.29 20.92
CA ARG A 736 4.04 9.01 20.60
C ARG A 736 2.52 9.08 20.65
N ALA A 737 1.95 9.80 21.59
CA ALA A 737 0.50 10.04 21.68
C ALA A 737 -0.04 10.87 20.50
N LEU A 738 0.80 11.68 19.86
CA LEU A 738 0.48 12.45 18.64
C LEU A 738 0.68 11.67 17.33
N GLY A 739 1.02 10.37 17.42
CA GLY A 739 1.18 9.50 16.26
C GLY A 739 2.63 9.30 15.78
N TYR A 740 3.63 9.93 16.40
CA TYR A 740 5.05 9.67 16.12
C TYR A 740 5.52 8.43 16.92
N VAL A 741 4.89 7.30 16.64
CA VAL A 741 5.02 6.07 17.44
C VAL A 741 6.45 5.52 17.52
N GLN A 742 7.28 5.82 16.53
CA GLN A 742 8.68 5.38 16.44
C GLN A 742 9.66 6.44 16.99
N THR A 743 9.18 7.50 17.64
CA THR A 743 10.07 8.48 18.29
C THR A 743 11.05 7.79 19.23
N ALA A 744 12.33 8.13 19.10
CA ALA A 744 13.40 7.56 19.89
C ALA A 744 14.39 8.60 20.41
N VAL A 745 14.97 8.34 21.57
CA VAL A 745 16.17 9.03 22.07
C VAL A 745 17.36 8.32 21.47
N ILE A 746 18.11 9.02 20.60
CA ILE A 746 19.20 8.44 19.82
C ILE A 746 20.61 8.80 20.30
N GLY A 747 20.70 9.66 21.31
CA GLY A 747 22.00 10.11 21.79
C GLY A 747 21.91 11.22 22.85
N ARG A 748 23.03 11.85 23.10
CA ARG A 748 23.16 12.95 24.05
C ARG A 748 24.21 13.97 23.59
N ILE A 749 24.10 15.16 24.15
CA ILE A 749 25.04 16.25 23.91
C ILE A 749 26.15 16.21 24.96
N LEU A 750 27.37 16.34 24.49
CA LEU A 750 28.59 16.35 25.30
C LEU A 750 29.22 17.75 25.33
N PRO A 751 29.97 18.11 26.38
CA PRO A 751 30.85 19.29 26.33
C PRO A 751 31.80 19.19 25.15
N GLN A 752 32.12 20.31 24.53
CA GLN A 752 33.14 20.38 23.47
C GLN A 752 34.48 19.85 23.98
N GLY A 753 35.03 18.85 23.31
CA GLY A 753 36.37 18.30 23.58
C GLY A 753 37.43 18.94 22.71
N ASP A 754 38.67 18.47 22.86
CA ASP A 754 39.86 18.96 22.08
C ASP A 754 39.92 18.36 20.66
N ALA A 755 39.12 17.34 20.35
CA ALA A 755 39.09 16.69 19.03
C ALA A 755 38.39 17.57 17.99
N ALA A 756 38.90 17.55 16.75
CA ALA A 756 38.27 18.27 15.65
C ALA A 756 36.95 17.63 15.20
N GLU A 757 36.78 16.34 15.49
CA GLU A 757 35.58 15.55 15.16
C GLU A 757 34.56 15.64 16.29
N PRO A 758 33.41 16.28 16.06
CA PRO A 758 32.45 16.55 17.13
C PRO A 758 31.56 15.35 17.50
N ILE A 759 31.57 14.26 16.73
CA ILE A 759 30.57 13.17 16.90
C ILE A 759 31.25 11.86 17.29
N VAL A 760 30.68 11.19 18.29
CA VAL A 760 31.09 9.89 18.79
C VAL A 760 29.94 8.89 18.58
N LEU A 761 30.26 7.75 18.01
CA LEU A 761 29.31 6.63 17.90
C LEU A 761 29.42 5.71 19.11
N ILE A 762 28.28 5.22 19.56
CA ILE A 762 28.17 4.15 20.54
C ILE A 762 27.14 3.11 20.05
N ASP A 763 27.16 1.93 20.66
CA ASP A 763 26.15 0.90 20.38
C ASP A 763 24.94 1.04 21.29
#